data_5244ca2dc2f20793d846d89d025c6da8
#
_entry.id   5244ca2dc2f20793d846d89d025c6da8
#
_cell.length_a   1.000
_cell.length_b   1.000
_cell.length_c   1.000
_cell.angle_alpha   90.00
_cell.angle_beta   90.00
_cell.angle_gamma   90.00
#
_symmetry.space_group_name_H-M   'P 1'
#
loop_
_entity.id
_entity.type
_entity.pdbx_description
1 polymer ?
#
loop_
_entity_poly.entity_id
_entity_poly.type
_entity_poly.pdbx_seq_one_letter_code
_entity_poly.pdbx_strand_id
1 'polypeptide(L)'
;MTGKEIDLTSFEKEAIHLRGQIQSHGVLFVLQEPELKILQVSNNTFPLFGLHPSSFINKNLSQFISVKDFNSFTKSLKSQNLKSANPIKIELGDIYQPRVFDAMFHRKDGVLILEIEPEIPITDTFQFVSFYHRIRNSATSLQSASDFHHLCEIIVREIRALTGFDRVMLYKFDEDGHGAVIAEEREERLESFLGLHYPVTDIPPQARLLYCHNWLRLIPDVNDEPIEIVPAKNPLTDRVIDLSFSVLRSVSPCHIEYLKNMGVTASMSISLLKNQKLWGLIACHHYRPKYVPYEIREACEFLGQVMSFELLTKEDNEDYEYRLKTKVNQAKFLENLAFLSAEALSKLVNYKPNLLDIVSAQGAAVIGSEEPYHIIGKTPNLSEIKEIVSWLEQHNKKISFSTDSLSQIYPEAKTFKDVASGLLAVSISESSIKYILWFRPEVVQTVHWAGNPEEAFEVVEIENETGYRLCPRRSFEQWKETVCCQSLPWKNYEIEGAIQLRNSLVNIVLRQGDELAKLNKALQQSESSEREKAIQLEQALQELQRMQTQLVNSEKMSSLGQLIAGIAHEINNPINFIYGNLTHAEEYTKNIINLINIYQEYYSENTPEIEEEIDAMDLDFVREDLPKVLGSIKLGAERIITLVQSLRTFSRIDEADLKEADIHEGIDSTLLILSNRFKPKPDRAAIEIIKSYGNLPVVECYVGQLNQVFMNILSNAIDAIEESQEKEPTKKEKGILRIITEVSPDRKTVIIHIADNGIGMTEEVKKLIFGHFYTTKPAGKGTGIGLTISYDIIVDKHHGCLDVNSTQGEGTEFIIKIPLRQTQLK
;
A
#
# COMPACT_ATOMS: atom_id res chain seq x y z
N MET A 1 -44.68 -20.84 -19.45
CA MET A 1 -43.54 -21.55 -20.05
C MET A 1 -42.59 -21.83 -18.93
N THR A 2 -42.22 -23.07 -18.68
CA THR A 2 -41.52 -23.57 -17.54
C THR A 2 -40.11 -23.01 -17.51
N GLY A 3 -39.81 -22.17 -16.48
CA GLY A 3 -38.47 -21.66 -16.23
C GLY A 3 -37.52 -22.80 -15.90
N LYS A 4 -36.68 -23.17 -16.86
CA LYS A 4 -35.44 -23.87 -16.56
C LYS A 4 -34.52 -22.85 -15.86
N GLU A 5 -34.21 -23.09 -14.60
CA GLU A 5 -33.10 -22.41 -13.94
C GLU A 5 -31.84 -22.60 -14.79
N ILE A 6 -31.37 -21.51 -15.39
CA ILE A 6 -30.10 -21.51 -16.15
C ILE A 6 -29.00 -21.52 -15.12
N ASP A 7 -28.18 -22.54 -15.15
CA ASP A 7 -27.03 -22.70 -14.27
C ASP A 7 -25.96 -21.63 -14.55
N LEU A 8 -26.11 -20.46 -13.92
CA LEU A 8 -25.13 -19.37 -13.95
C LEU A 8 -23.75 -19.80 -13.43
N THR A 9 -23.66 -20.93 -12.72
CA THR A 9 -22.41 -21.47 -12.20
C THR A 9 -21.45 -21.96 -13.27
N SER A 10 -21.93 -22.20 -14.50
CA SER A 10 -21.07 -22.59 -15.63
C SER A 10 -20.21 -21.42 -16.12
N PHE A 11 -20.72 -20.19 -16.08
CA PHE A 11 -19.99 -18.97 -16.48
C PHE A 11 -18.96 -18.57 -15.40
N GLU A 12 -19.30 -18.75 -14.14
CA GLU A 12 -18.36 -18.53 -13.02
C GLU A 12 -17.18 -19.53 -13.03
N LYS A 13 -17.27 -20.62 -13.81
CA LYS A 13 -16.23 -21.64 -13.96
C LYS A 13 -15.40 -21.50 -15.24
N GLU A 14 -15.64 -20.50 -16.09
CA GLU A 14 -14.83 -20.29 -17.30
C GLU A 14 -13.36 -20.09 -16.90
N ALA A 15 -12.50 -21.02 -17.31
CA ALA A 15 -11.06 -20.96 -17.05
C ALA A 15 -10.39 -19.95 -18.01
N ILE A 16 -10.64 -18.66 -17.80
CA ILE A 16 -10.15 -17.54 -18.62
C ILE A 16 -8.62 -17.61 -18.83
N HIS A 17 -7.89 -18.17 -17.91
CA HIS A 17 -6.42 -18.34 -17.96
C HIS A 17 -5.96 -19.53 -18.81
N LEU A 18 -6.85 -20.47 -19.17
CA LEU A 18 -6.53 -21.68 -19.92
C LEU A 18 -7.02 -21.64 -21.37
N ARG A 19 -7.21 -20.48 -21.96
CA ARG A 19 -7.75 -20.36 -23.34
C ARG A 19 -6.77 -20.79 -24.43
N GLY A 20 -5.47 -20.82 -24.15
CA GLY A 20 -4.44 -21.19 -25.14
C GLY A 20 -4.31 -20.21 -26.31
N GLN A 21 -4.73 -18.98 -26.13
CA GLN A 21 -4.73 -17.92 -27.12
C GLN A 21 -4.17 -16.62 -26.52
N ILE A 22 -3.54 -15.81 -27.37
CA ILE A 22 -3.00 -14.49 -27.01
C ILE A 22 -3.62 -13.38 -27.88
N GLN A 23 -3.40 -12.13 -27.49
CA GLN A 23 -3.71 -10.95 -28.28
C GLN A 23 -2.68 -10.78 -29.43
N SER A 24 -3.08 -10.12 -30.51
CA SER A 24 -2.33 -10.05 -31.78
C SER A 24 -1.08 -9.17 -31.74
N HIS A 25 -0.98 -8.23 -30.78
CA HIS A 25 0.07 -7.21 -30.73
C HIS A 25 1.44 -7.71 -30.26
N GLY A 26 1.55 -8.96 -29.82
CA GLY A 26 2.80 -9.58 -29.40
C GLY A 26 2.91 -11.05 -29.81
N VAL A 27 4.03 -11.66 -29.47
CA VAL A 27 4.31 -13.09 -29.70
C VAL A 27 4.66 -13.75 -28.35
N LEU A 28 4.15 -14.95 -28.15
CA LEU A 28 4.42 -15.73 -26.95
C LEU A 28 5.18 -17.02 -27.30
N PHE A 29 6.24 -17.29 -26.55
CA PHE A 29 7.01 -18.52 -26.59
C PHE A 29 6.90 -19.24 -25.25
N VAL A 30 6.71 -20.55 -25.30
CA VAL A 30 6.81 -21.43 -24.12
C VAL A 30 8.12 -22.22 -24.23
N LEU A 31 8.97 -22.04 -23.25
CA LEU A 31 10.35 -22.54 -23.26
C LEU A 31 10.56 -23.58 -22.16
N GLN A 32 11.27 -24.62 -22.49
CA GLN A 32 11.76 -25.62 -21.54
C GLN A 32 13.12 -25.20 -21.00
N GLU A 33 13.22 -25.06 -19.69
CA GLU A 33 14.49 -24.83 -19.00
C GLU A 33 15.20 -26.18 -18.73
N PRO A 34 16.56 -26.22 -18.65
CA PRO A 34 17.49 -25.09 -18.76
C PRO A 34 17.91 -24.74 -20.19
N GLU A 35 17.64 -25.58 -21.17
CA GLU A 35 18.13 -25.44 -22.57
C GLU A 35 17.43 -24.31 -23.33
N LEU A 36 16.34 -23.79 -22.82
CA LEU A 36 15.48 -22.82 -23.48
C LEU A 36 14.98 -23.29 -24.85
N LYS A 37 14.59 -24.58 -24.88
CA LYS A 37 13.98 -25.20 -26.05
C LYS A 37 12.54 -24.71 -26.20
N ILE A 38 12.17 -24.28 -27.39
CA ILE A 38 10.83 -23.76 -27.70
C ILE A 38 9.87 -24.95 -27.85
N LEU A 39 8.91 -25.06 -26.92
CA LEU A 39 7.88 -26.08 -26.89
C LEU A 39 6.63 -25.65 -27.65
N GLN A 40 6.24 -24.40 -27.46
CA GLN A 40 5.06 -23.80 -28.09
C GLN A 40 5.37 -22.37 -28.49
N VAL A 41 4.67 -21.87 -29.50
CA VAL A 41 4.75 -20.47 -29.95
C VAL A 41 3.40 -20.02 -30.51
N SER A 42 3.09 -18.74 -30.38
CA SER A 42 1.88 -18.16 -30.99
C SER A 42 1.93 -18.15 -32.53
N ASN A 43 0.77 -18.28 -33.17
CA ASN A 43 0.68 -18.50 -34.62
C ASN A 43 0.96 -17.26 -35.47
N ASN A 44 1.25 -16.11 -34.84
CA ASN A 44 1.51 -14.82 -35.53
C ASN A 44 2.99 -14.48 -35.71
N THR A 45 3.89 -15.47 -35.70
CA THR A 45 5.33 -15.23 -35.85
C THR A 45 5.70 -14.76 -37.27
N PHE A 46 4.97 -15.18 -38.30
CA PHE A 46 5.32 -14.84 -39.67
C PHE A 46 5.23 -13.33 -39.99
N PRO A 47 4.17 -12.61 -39.60
CA PRO A 47 4.09 -11.17 -39.84
C PRO A 47 5.18 -10.36 -39.09
N LEU A 48 5.66 -10.86 -37.98
CA LEU A 48 6.61 -10.14 -37.13
C LEU A 48 8.07 -10.50 -37.42
N PHE A 49 8.36 -11.77 -37.69
CA PHE A 49 9.72 -12.29 -37.85
C PHE A 49 10.02 -12.87 -39.24
N GLY A 50 9.04 -12.95 -40.13
CA GLY A 50 9.17 -13.61 -41.44
C GLY A 50 9.32 -15.14 -41.37
N LEU A 51 9.11 -15.75 -40.20
CA LEU A 51 9.25 -17.18 -39.95
C LEU A 51 7.93 -17.78 -39.48
N HIS A 52 7.58 -18.95 -40.01
CA HIS A 52 6.39 -19.69 -39.58
C HIS A 52 6.61 -20.35 -38.20
N PRO A 53 5.57 -20.59 -37.41
CA PRO A 53 5.68 -21.22 -36.07
C PRO A 53 6.44 -22.54 -36.10
N SER A 54 6.27 -23.37 -37.12
CA SER A 54 7.01 -24.62 -37.30
C SER A 54 8.53 -24.48 -37.37
N SER A 55 9.01 -23.30 -37.73
CA SER A 55 10.44 -22.98 -37.76
C SER A 55 11.05 -22.81 -36.36
N PHE A 56 10.24 -22.51 -35.35
CA PHE A 56 10.65 -22.30 -33.98
C PHE A 56 10.53 -23.55 -33.11
N ILE A 57 9.47 -24.33 -33.29
CA ILE A 57 9.14 -25.46 -32.43
C ILE A 57 10.28 -26.49 -32.40
N ASN A 58 10.60 -26.96 -31.18
CA ASN A 58 11.68 -27.88 -30.89
C ASN A 58 13.11 -27.35 -31.10
N LYS A 59 13.27 -26.08 -31.41
CA LYS A 59 14.57 -25.44 -31.54
C LYS A 59 14.93 -24.68 -30.28
N ASN A 60 16.22 -24.40 -30.10
CA ASN A 60 16.70 -23.59 -28.99
C ASN A 60 16.52 -22.09 -29.30
N LEU A 61 16.09 -21.29 -28.32
CA LEU A 61 15.90 -19.85 -28.47
C LEU A 61 17.18 -19.14 -28.94
N SER A 62 18.37 -19.66 -28.57
CA SER A 62 19.66 -19.10 -28.98
C SER A 62 19.88 -19.09 -30.51
N GLN A 63 19.08 -19.81 -31.29
CA GLN A 63 19.19 -19.79 -32.75
C GLN A 63 18.51 -18.57 -33.40
N PHE A 64 17.70 -17.85 -32.63
CA PHE A 64 16.84 -16.77 -33.15
C PHE A 64 17.20 -15.39 -32.59
N ILE A 65 17.97 -15.32 -31.50
CA ILE A 65 18.40 -14.08 -30.89
C ILE A 65 19.92 -13.95 -30.89
N SER A 66 20.43 -12.73 -30.78
CA SER A 66 21.87 -12.49 -30.77
C SER A 66 22.53 -13.20 -29.58
N VAL A 67 23.82 -13.58 -29.71
CA VAL A 67 24.59 -14.17 -28.60
C VAL A 67 24.63 -13.22 -27.39
N LYS A 68 24.69 -11.93 -27.64
CA LYS A 68 24.68 -10.89 -26.60
C LYS A 68 23.36 -10.92 -25.83
N ASP A 69 22.23 -10.94 -26.55
CA ASP A 69 20.90 -10.91 -25.95
C ASP A 69 20.59 -12.22 -25.23
N PHE A 70 21.01 -13.36 -25.81
CA PHE A 70 20.88 -14.65 -25.17
C PHE A 70 21.64 -14.72 -23.85
N ASN A 71 22.87 -14.19 -23.79
CA ASN A 71 23.63 -14.13 -22.56
C ASN A 71 23.00 -13.19 -21.52
N SER A 72 22.47 -12.05 -21.95
CA SER A 72 21.72 -11.12 -21.10
C SER A 72 20.45 -11.79 -20.53
N PHE A 73 19.68 -12.44 -21.38
CA PHE A 73 18.48 -13.16 -21.02
C PHE A 73 18.76 -14.27 -20.01
N THR A 74 19.73 -15.14 -20.30
CA THR A 74 20.11 -16.24 -19.40
C THR A 74 20.67 -15.75 -18.06
N LYS A 75 21.34 -14.61 -18.05
CA LYS A 75 21.77 -13.95 -16.80
C LYS A 75 20.58 -13.49 -15.98
N SER A 76 19.59 -12.89 -16.63
CA SER A 76 18.35 -12.40 -15.96
C SER A 76 17.50 -13.52 -15.42
N LEU A 77 17.48 -14.70 -16.06
CA LEU A 77 16.78 -15.90 -15.57
C LEU A 77 17.35 -16.44 -14.24
N LYS A 78 18.56 -16.09 -13.87
CA LYS A 78 19.20 -16.45 -12.58
C LYS A 78 18.77 -15.53 -11.43
N SER A 79 18.05 -14.45 -11.70
CA SER A 79 17.51 -13.57 -10.67
C SER A 79 16.49 -14.31 -9.80
N GLN A 80 16.53 -14.09 -8.48
CA GLN A 80 15.53 -14.62 -7.56
C GLN A 80 14.14 -14.03 -7.81
N ASN A 81 14.07 -12.80 -8.32
CA ASN A 81 12.83 -12.14 -8.69
C ASN A 81 12.83 -11.81 -10.18
N LEU A 82 12.11 -12.61 -10.97
CA LEU A 82 12.02 -12.41 -12.43
C LEU A 82 11.27 -11.10 -12.78
N LYS A 83 10.33 -10.65 -11.95
CA LYS A 83 9.63 -9.37 -12.20
C LYS A 83 10.59 -8.18 -12.25
N SER A 84 11.61 -8.15 -11.40
CA SER A 84 12.59 -7.07 -11.40
C SER A 84 13.59 -7.11 -12.57
N ALA A 85 13.61 -8.20 -13.35
CA ALA A 85 14.45 -8.37 -14.52
C ALA A 85 13.70 -8.05 -15.84
N ASN A 86 12.40 -7.86 -15.79
CA ASN A 86 11.54 -7.48 -16.91
C ASN A 86 11.49 -5.94 -17.06
N PRO A 87 11.40 -5.44 -18.31
CA PRO A 87 11.62 -6.15 -19.57
C PRO A 87 13.10 -6.26 -19.91
N ILE A 88 13.42 -7.16 -20.83
CA ILE A 88 14.72 -7.18 -21.49
C ILE A 88 14.50 -6.80 -22.96
N LYS A 89 15.37 -5.97 -23.50
CA LYS A 89 15.36 -5.67 -24.92
C LYS A 89 16.09 -6.76 -25.66
N ILE A 90 15.45 -7.33 -26.68
CA ILE A 90 16.01 -8.37 -27.54
C ILE A 90 15.87 -7.97 -29.00
N GLU A 91 16.90 -8.25 -29.78
CA GLU A 91 16.87 -8.08 -31.23
C GLU A 91 16.46 -9.39 -31.90
N LEU A 92 15.36 -9.32 -32.66
CA LEU A 92 14.82 -10.43 -33.45
C LEU A 92 14.51 -9.97 -34.88
N GLY A 93 14.67 -10.85 -35.86
CA GLY A 93 14.30 -10.61 -37.24
C GLY A 93 15.38 -10.96 -38.26
N ASP A 94 15.24 -10.49 -39.47
CA ASP A 94 16.21 -10.69 -40.56
C ASP A 94 17.54 -10.00 -40.20
N ILE A 95 18.65 -10.67 -40.50
CA ILE A 95 20.03 -10.18 -40.29
C ILE A 95 20.24 -8.77 -40.89
N TYR A 96 19.48 -8.40 -41.90
CA TYR A 96 19.57 -7.11 -42.59
C TYR A 96 18.68 -6.00 -42.01
N GLN A 97 17.67 -6.33 -41.17
CA GLN A 97 16.79 -5.38 -40.50
C GLN A 97 16.36 -5.89 -39.11
N PRO A 98 17.26 -5.96 -38.15
CA PRO A 98 16.89 -6.38 -36.80
C PRO A 98 15.88 -5.37 -36.21
N ARG A 99 14.80 -5.88 -35.62
CA ARG A 99 13.85 -5.09 -34.85
C ARG A 99 14.09 -5.35 -33.38
N VAL A 100 13.98 -4.30 -32.60
CA VAL A 100 14.08 -4.41 -31.13
C VAL A 100 12.68 -4.66 -30.57
N PHE A 101 12.64 -5.53 -29.58
CA PHE A 101 11.41 -5.93 -28.90
C PHE A 101 11.59 -5.87 -27.39
N ASP A 102 10.52 -5.54 -26.69
CA ASP A 102 10.44 -5.70 -25.24
C ASP A 102 10.04 -7.15 -24.93
N ALA A 103 10.87 -7.83 -24.16
CA ALA A 103 10.69 -9.22 -23.77
C ALA A 103 10.40 -9.33 -22.28
N MET A 104 9.19 -9.80 -21.94
CA MET A 104 8.75 -10.12 -20.60
C MET A 104 8.75 -11.63 -20.41
N PHE A 105 9.10 -12.10 -19.22
CA PHE A 105 9.14 -13.54 -18.97
C PHE A 105 8.79 -13.89 -17.53
N HIS A 106 8.14 -15.03 -17.38
CA HIS A 106 7.77 -15.59 -16.08
C HIS A 106 7.72 -17.12 -16.12
N ARG A 107 7.78 -17.75 -14.95
CA ARG A 107 7.66 -19.22 -14.82
C ARG A 107 6.26 -19.60 -14.40
N LYS A 108 5.70 -20.59 -15.07
CA LYS A 108 4.41 -21.20 -14.73
C LYS A 108 4.41 -22.69 -15.16
N ASP A 109 3.85 -23.55 -14.33
CA ASP A 109 3.68 -25.00 -14.59
C ASP A 109 4.95 -25.72 -15.07
N GLY A 110 6.12 -25.31 -14.54
CA GLY A 110 7.41 -25.94 -14.87
C GLY A 110 8.00 -25.53 -16.23
N VAL A 111 7.43 -24.51 -16.90
CA VAL A 111 7.97 -23.90 -18.10
C VAL A 111 8.23 -22.41 -17.93
N LEU A 112 9.08 -21.87 -18.79
CA LEU A 112 9.30 -20.43 -18.90
C LEU A 112 8.44 -19.88 -20.03
N ILE A 113 7.59 -18.91 -19.73
CA ILE A 113 6.79 -18.18 -20.73
C ILE A 113 7.54 -16.90 -21.05
N LEU A 114 7.79 -16.65 -22.32
CA LEU A 114 8.43 -15.46 -22.86
C LEU A 114 7.44 -14.75 -23.78
N GLU A 115 7.10 -13.52 -23.43
CA GLU A 115 6.21 -12.65 -24.17
C GLU A 115 7.03 -11.53 -24.82
N ILE A 116 6.83 -11.29 -26.09
CA ILE A 116 7.61 -10.33 -26.88
C ILE A 116 6.66 -9.35 -27.53
N GLU A 117 6.89 -8.07 -27.31
CA GLU A 117 6.13 -6.97 -27.90
C GLU A 117 7.07 -6.04 -28.69
N PRO A 118 6.60 -5.43 -29.81
CA PRO A 118 7.40 -4.48 -30.57
C PRO A 118 7.80 -3.27 -29.69
N GLU A 119 9.07 -2.95 -29.64
CA GLU A 119 9.51 -1.72 -28.99
C GLU A 119 9.04 -0.50 -29.76
N ILE A 120 8.47 0.47 -29.06
CA ILE A 120 8.29 1.83 -29.57
C ILE A 120 9.32 2.71 -28.88
N PRO A 121 10.47 3.00 -29.51
CA PRO A 121 11.56 3.68 -28.85
C PRO A 121 11.17 5.11 -28.45
N ILE A 122 11.46 5.47 -27.20
CA ILE A 122 11.52 6.86 -26.78
C ILE A 122 12.82 7.42 -27.35
N THR A 123 12.72 8.08 -28.51
CA THR A 123 13.84 8.37 -29.41
C THR A 123 14.77 9.48 -28.95
N ASP A 124 14.54 10.11 -27.79
CA ASP A 124 15.33 11.23 -27.32
C ASP A 124 15.60 11.16 -25.80
N THR A 125 16.85 11.27 -25.41
CA THR A 125 17.28 11.31 -24.00
C THR A 125 16.58 12.45 -23.23
N PHE A 126 16.26 13.55 -23.89
CA PHE A 126 15.53 14.66 -23.30
C PHE A 126 14.05 14.28 -23.01
N GLN A 127 13.45 13.46 -23.87
CA GLN A 127 12.09 12.92 -23.65
C GLN A 127 12.07 11.95 -22.46
N PHE A 128 13.12 11.15 -22.26
CA PHE A 128 13.22 10.23 -21.11
C PHE A 128 13.30 11.00 -19.79
N VAL A 129 14.13 12.04 -19.69
CA VAL A 129 14.23 12.86 -18.47
C VAL A 129 12.91 13.57 -18.18
N SER A 130 12.25 14.09 -19.20
CA SER A 130 10.94 14.74 -19.09
C SER A 130 9.86 13.75 -18.64
N PHE A 131 9.88 12.53 -19.15
CA PHE A 131 8.98 11.45 -18.77
C PHE A 131 9.17 11.04 -17.32
N TYR A 132 10.42 10.85 -16.88
CA TYR A 132 10.74 10.56 -15.48
C TYR A 132 10.26 11.65 -14.52
N HIS A 133 10.51 12.91 -14.87
CA HIS A 133 10.02 14.04 -14.08
C HIS A 133 8.48 14.06 -13.99
N ARG A 134 7.80 13.71 -15.06
CA ARG A 134 6.34 13.64 -15.09
C ARG A 134 5.82 12.58 -14.13
N ILE A 135 6.36 11.35 -14.17
CA ILE A 135 5.97 10.27 -13.25
C ILE A 135 6.21 10.68 -11.80
N ARG A 136 7.38 11.25 -11.51
CA ARG A 136 7.71 11.72 -10.16
C ARG A 136 6.74 12.79 -9.68
N ASN A 137 6.39 13.74 -10.53
CA ASN A 137 5.45 14.80 -10.20
C ASN A 137 4.05 14.22 -9.96
N SER A 138 3.58 13.30 -10.80
CA SER A 138 2.31 12.60 -10.62
C SER A 138 2.25 11.85 -9.29
N ALA A 139 3.31 11.10 -8.94
CA ALA A 139 3.42 10.41 -7.65
C ALA A 139 3.40 11.39 -6.47
N THR A 140 4.10 12.52 -6.58
CA THR A 140 4.10 13.57 -5.54
C THR A 140 2.72 14.21 -5.41
N SER A 141 2.03 14.45 -6.51
CA SER A 141 0.66 14.99 -6.50
C SER A 141 -0.31 14.04 -5.77
N LEU A 142 -0.21 12.73 -6.00
CA LEU A 142 -1.01 11.74 -5.29
C LEU A 142 -0.75 11.77 -3.77
N GLN A 143 0.52 11.84 -3.37
CA GLN A 143 0.90 11.91 -1.95
C GLN A 143 0.41 13.20 -1.27
N SER A 144 0.36 14.30 -2.01
CA SER A 144 -0.08 15.60 -1.49
C SER A 144 -1.59 15.85 -1.54
N ALA A 145 -2.37 14.87 -2.00
CA ALA A 145 -3.83 14.98 -2.04
C ALA A 145 -4.40 15.31 -0.66
N SER A 146 -5.33 16.27 -0.58
CA SER A 146 -5.93 16.74 0.68
C SER A 146 -6.80 15.68 1.34
N ASP A 147 -7.57 14.96 0.53
CA ASP A 147 -8.60 14.01 0.96
C ASP A 147 -8.76 12.89 -0.07
N PHE A 148 -9.62 11.93 0.24
CA PHE A 148 -9.88 10.78 -0.61
C PHE A 148 -10.44 11.16 -2.00
N HIS A 149 -11.37 12.14 -2.06
CA HIS A 149 -11.99 12.54 -3.33
C HIS A 149 -10.97 13.19 -4.26
N HIS A 150 -10.18 14.12 -3.73
CA HIS A 150 -9.11 14.79 -4.48
C HIS A 150 -8.04 13.79 -4.95
N LEU A 151 -7.70 12.78 -4.15
CA LEU A 151 -6.81 11.69 -4.56
C LEU A 151 -7.36 10.95 -5.80
N CYS A 152 -8.67 10.64 -5.79
CA CYS A 152 -9.33 9.96 -6.91
C CYS A 152 -9.35 10.81 -8.19
N GLU A 153 -9.55 12.11 -8.07
CA GLU A 153 -9.51 13.05 -9.22
C GLU A 153 -8.10 13.16 -9.82
N ILE A 154 -7.08 13.24 -8.95
CA ILE A 154 -5.68 13.31 -9.40
C ILE A 154 -5.32 12.09 -10.23
N ILE A 155 -5.60 10.88 -9.75
CA ILE A 155 -5.13 9.66 -10.42
C ILE A 155 -5.74 9.51 -11.83
N VAL A 156 -7.04 9.77 -11.99
CA VAL A 156 -7.67 9.65 -13.32
C VAL A 156 -7.13 10.68 -14.31
N ARG A 157 -6.86 11.91 -13.84
CA ARG A 157 -6.25 12.96 -14.64
C ARG A 157 -4.82 12.62 -15.05
N GLU A 158 -3.99 12.14 -14.11
CA GLU A 158 -2.60 11.80 -14.38
C GLU A 158 -2.48 10.61 -15.33
N ILE A 159 -3.26 9.55 -15.13
CA ILE A 159 -3.29 8.39 -16.04
C ILE A 159 -3.76 8.79 -17.43
N ARG A 160 -4.80 9.62 -17.53
CA ARG A 160 -5.27 10.14 -18.83
C ARG A 160 -4.19 10.95 -19.53
N ALA A 161 -3.52 11.82 -18.80
CA ALA A 161 -2.44 12.65 -19.33
C ALA A 161 -1.22 11.83 -19.80
N LEU A 162 -0.90 10.70 -19.14
CA LEU A 162 0.18 9.80 -19.52
C LEU A 162 -0.16 8.95 -20.73
N THR A 163 -1.38 8.41 -20.76
CA THR A 163 -1.78 7.41 -21.74
C THR A 163 -2.48 8.00 -22.97
N GLY A 164 -3.11 9.17 -22.82
CA GLY A 164 -3.91 9.80 -23.84
C GLY A 164 -5.17 9.01 -24.21
N PHE A 165 -5.73 8.24 -23.28
CA PHE A 165 -7.06 7.62 -23.46
C PHE A 165 -8.15 8.69 -23.49
N ASP A 166 -9.22 8.43 -24.24
CA ASP A 166 -10.34 9.36 -24.34
C ASP A 166 -11.07 9.54 -23.01
N ARG A 167 -11.13 8.46 -22.22
CA ARG A 167 -11.77 8.39 -20.90
C ARG A 167 -10.92 7.57 -19.94
N VAL A 168 -10.75 8.04 -18.73
CA VAL A 168 -10.18 7.31 -17.61
C VAL A 168 -11.10 7.45 -16.41
N MET A 169 -11.45 6.33 -15.82
CA MET A 169 -12.40 6.24 -14.69
C MET A 169 -11.78 5.51 -13.53
N LEU A 170 -12.14 5.92 -12.34
CA LEU A 170 -11.89 5.17 -11.12
C LEU A 170 -13.16 4.43 -10.73
N TYR A 171 -13.10 3.11 -10.80
CA TYR A 171 -14.18 2.18 -10.52
C TYR A 171 -13.94 1.53 -9.16
N LYS A 172 -14.84 1.72 -8.20
CA LYS A 172 -14.76 1.16 -6.84
C LYS A 172 -15.76 0.03 -6.68
N PHE A 173 -15.32 -1.09 -6.09
CA PHE A 173 -16.23 -2.18 -5.70
C PHE A 173 -16.85 -1.90 -4.33
N ASP A 174 -18.12 -2.20 -4.17
CA ASP A 174 -18.81 -2.25 -2.88
C ASP A 174 -18.69 -3.64 -2.21
N GLU A 175 -19.32 -3.78 -1.03
CA GLU A 175 -19.29 -5.03 -0.26
C GLU A 175 -20.05 -6.17 -0.94
N ASP A 176 -21.09 -5.87 -1.71
CA ASP A 176 -21.89 -6.83 -2.47
C ASP A 176 -21.21 -7.19 -3.80
N GLY A 177 -20.15 -6.49 -4.14
CA GLY A 177 -19.37 -6.70 -5.34
C GLY A 177 -19.89 -5.94 -6.56
N HIS A 178 -20.89 -5.08 -6.43
CA HIS A 178 -21.21 -4.11 -7.47
C HIS A 178 -20.10 -3.07 -7.57
N GLY A 179 -20.06 -2.32 -8.65
CA GLY A 179 -19.06 -1.28 -8.77
C GLY A 179 -19.67 0.05 -9.14
N ALA A 180 -19.01 1.15 -8.75
CA ALA A 180 -19.42 2.50 -9.09
C ALA A 180 -18.25 3.31 -9.61
N VAL A 181 -18.49 4.18 -10.58
CA VAL A 181 -17.51 5.16 -11.05
C VAL A 181 -17.51 6.32 -10.08
N ILE A 182 -16.42 6.47 -9.31
CA ILE A 182 -16.28 7.49 -8.27
C ILE A 182 -15.44 8.71 -8.68
N ALA A 183 -14.65 8.57 -9.76
CA ALA A 183 -13.94 9.68 -10.40
C ALA A 183 -13.81 9.41 -11.90
N GLU A 184 -13.81 10.45 -12.71
CA GLU A 184 -13.73 10.36 -14.15
C GLU A 184 -13.00 11.58 -14.74
N GLU A 185 -12.10 11.31 -15.69
CA GLU A 185 -11.51 12.32 -16.55
C GLU A 185 -11.71 11.89 -18.01
N ARG A 186 -12.35 12.73 -18.82
CA ARG A 186 -12.80 12.36 -20.18
C ARG A 186 -12.67 13.50 -21.17
N GLU A 187 -12.77 13.20 -22.45
CA GLU A 187 -12.99 14.22 -23.47
C GLU A 187 -14.39 14.86 -23.31
N GLU A 188 -14.47 16.16 -23.54
CA GLU A 188 -15.72 16.94 -23.34
C GLU A 188 -16.90 16.41 -24.18
N ARG A 189 -16.63 15.81 -25.35
CA ARG A 189 -17.65 15.25 -26.24
C ARG A 189 -18.30 13.96 -25.74
N LEU A 190 -17.71 13.29 -24.75
CA LEU A 190 -18.20 12.04 -24.24
C LEU A 190 -19.20 12.27 -23.10
N GLU A 191 -20.23 11.43 -23.03
CA GLU A 191 -21.15 11.41 -21.89
C GLU A 191 -20.42 10.97 -20.61
N SER A 192 -20.83 11.49 -19.46
CA SER A 192 -20.24 11.14 -18.17
C SER A 192 -20.77 9.80 -17.65
N PHE A 193 -19.83 8.99 -17.15
CA PHE A 193 -20.14 7.79 -16.38
C PHE A 193 -19.99 7.97 -14.88
N LEU A 194 -19.61 9.17 -14.45
CA LEU A 194 -19.46 9.48 -13.04
C LEU A 194 -20.75 9.22 -12.27
N GLY A 195 -20.66 8.44 -11.19
CA GLY A 195 -21.82 8.06 -10.38
C GLY A 195 -22.64 6.88 -10.95
N LEU A 196 -22.30 6.34 -12.11
CA LEU A 196 -22.97 5.14 -12.63
C LEU A 196 -22.50 3.88 -11.87
N HIS A 197 -23.48 3.03 -11.56
CA HIS A 197 -23.27 1.72 -10.96
C HIS A 197 -23.29 0.62 -12.00
N TYR A 198 -22.56 -0.43 -11.73
CA TYR A 198 -22.41 -1.60 -12.59
C TYR A 198 -22.63 -2.86 -11.74
N PRO A 199 -23.46 -3.82 -12.20
CA PRO A 199 -23.75 -5.03 -11.43
C PRO A 199 -22.51 -5.92 -11.26
N VAL A 200 -22.52 -6.71 -10.19
CA VAL A 200 -21.44 -7.66 -9.84
C VAL A 200 -21.10 -8.62 -10.99
N THR A 201 -22.05 -8.92 -11.83
CA THR A 201 -21.94 -9.80 -13.00
C THR A 201 -21.06 -9.28 -14.11
N ASP A 202 -20.86 -7.95 -14.21
CA ASP A 202 -19.99 -7.35 -15.25
C ASP A 202 -18.52 -7.74 -15.08
N ILE A 203 -18.07 -7.96 -13.83
CA ILE A 203 -16.71 -8.42 -13.52
C ILE A 203 -16.80 -9.63 -12.58
N PRO A 204 -16.90 -10.85 -13.14
CA PRO A 204 -17.10 -12.06 -12.36
C PRO A 204 -15.91 -12.39 -11.45
N PRO A 205 -16.11 -13.22 -10.38
CA PRO A 205 -15.09 -13.50 -9.36
C PRO A 205 -13.76 -14.01 -9.92
N GLN A 206 -13.77 -14.88 -10.95
CA GLN A 206 -12.55 -15.39 -11.57
C GLN A 206 -11.75 -14.29 -12.29
N ALA A 207 -12.43 -13.29 -12.89
CA ALA A 207 -11.76 -12.14 -13.48
C ALA A 207 -11.12 -11.26 -12.39
N ARG A 208 -11.81 -11.07 -11.24
CA ARG A 208 -11.27 -10.31 -10.10
C ARG A 208 -10.01 -10.94 -9.51
N LEU A 209 -9.94 -12.27 -9.44
CA LEU A 209 -8.73 -12.97 -9.04
C LEU A 209 -7.55 -12.70 -9.97
N LEU A 210 -7.79 -12.67 -11.27
CA LEU A 210 -6.75 -12.35 -12.25
C LEU A 210 -6.30 -10.88 -12.16
N TYR A 211 -7.18 -9.96 -11.81
CA TYR A 211 -6.83 -8.56 -11.52
C TYR A 211 -5.96 -8.42 -10.26
N CYS A 212 -6.08 -9.30 -9.28
CA CYS A 212 -5.19 -9.32 -8.13
C CYS A 212 -3.77 -9.79 -8.50
N HIS A 213 -3.62 -10.65 -9.51
CA HIS A 213 -2.32 -11.18 -9.95
C HIS A 213 -1.62 -10.27 -10.95
N ASN A 214 -2.39 -9.67 -11.87
CA ASN A 214 -1.90 -8.78 -12.92
C ASN A 214 -2.43 -7.37 -12.68
N TRP A 215 -1.54 -6.50 -12.24
CA TRP A 215 -1.89 -5.12 -11.90
C TRP A 215 -2.39 -4.30 -13.09
N LEU A 216 -1.89 -4.62 -14.28
CA LEU A 216 -2.27 -3.91 -15.50
C LEU A 216 -2.69 -4.89 -16.59
N ARG A 217 -3.74 -4.55 -17.31
CA ARG A 217 -4.19 -5.25 -18.51
C ARG A 217 -4.48 -4.27 -19.63
N LEU A 218 -3.96 -4.57 -20.82
CA LEU A 218 -4.18 -3.80 -22.04
C LEU A 218 -4.96 -4.62 -23.07
N ILE A 219 -5.90 -3.99 -23.75
CA ILE A 219 -6.61 -4.47 -24.94
C ILE A 219 -6.43 -3.38 -25.99
N PRO A 220 -5.48 -3.53 -26.93
CA PRO A 220 -5.20 -2.47 -27.92
C PRO A 220 -6.30 -2.31 -28.95
N ASP A 221 -6.95 -3.38 -29.34
CA ASP A 221 -8.12 -3.36 -30.25
C ASP A 221 -9.07 -4.54 -29.93
N VAL A 222 -10.31 -4.23 -29.63
CA VAL A 222 -11.35 -5.25 -29.39
C VAL A 222 -11.78 -5.99 -30.66
N ASN A 223 -11.37 -5.53 -31.85
CA ASN A 223 -11.69 -6.15 -33.13
C ASN A 223 -10.60 -7.12 -33.58
N ASP A 224 -9.46 -7.17 -32.92
CA ASP A 224 -8.39 -8.10 -33.21
C ASP A 224 -8.83 -9.55 -32.94
N GLU A 225 -8.46 -10.45 -33.84
CA GLU A 225 -8.68 -11.88 -33.67
C GLU A 225 -7.64 -12.46 -32.70
N PRO A 226 -8.07 -13.28 -31.73
CA PRO A 226 -7.13 -13.95 -30.82
C PRO A 226 -6.23 -14.93 -31.60
N ILE A 227 -4.95 -14.95 -31.23
CA ILE A 227 -3.94 -15.77 -31.88
C ILE A 227 -3.76 -17.05 -31.08
N GLU A 228 -3.86 -18.20 -31.74
CA GLU A 228 -3.65 -19.50 -31.14
C GLU A 228 -2.19 -19.76 -30.82
N ILE A 229 -1.94 -20.55 -29.78
CA ILE A 229 -0.62 -21.07 -29.44
C ILE A 229 -0.47 -22.46 -30.06
N VAL A 230 0.63 -22.69 -30.74
CA VAL A 230 0.91 -23.92 -31.50
C VAL A 230 2.12 -24.64 -30.88
N PRO A 231 2.00 -25.96 -30.62
CA PRO A 231 0.79 -26.76 -30.56
C PRO A 231 -0.17 -26.32 -29.45
N ALA A 232 -1.48 -26.60 -29.57
CA ALA A 232 -2.50 -26.16 -28.61
C ALA A 232 -2.28 -26.66 -27.17
N LYS A 233 -1.67 -27.84 -27.03
CA LYS A 233 -1.29 -28.41 -25.73
C LYS A 233 0.21 -28.38 -25.55
N ASN A 234 0.64 -28.14 -24.32
CA ASN A 234 2.05 -28.22 -23.97
C ASN A 234 2.54 -29.69 -24.09
N PRO A 235 3.58 -29.94 -24.90
CA PRO A 235 4.08 -31.32 -25.15
C PRO A 235 4.59 -32.04 -23.89
N LEU A 236 4.92 -31.31 -22.81
CA LEU A 236 5.39 -31.92 -21.58
C LEU A 236 4.27 -32.34 -20.64
N THR A 237 3.15 -31.62 -20.63
CA THR A 237 2.08 -31.80 -19.65
C THR A 237 0.79 -32.33 -20.26
N ASP A 238 0.67 -32.33 -21.58
CA ASP A 238 -0.56 -32.59 -22.36
C ASP A 238 -1.76 -31.74 -21.94
N ARG A 239 -1.48 -30.54 -21.40
CA ARG A 239 -2.48 -29.57 -20.95
C ARG A 239 -2.32 -28.25 -21.72
N VAL A 240 -3.41 -27.48 -21.76
CA VAL A 240 -3.34 -26.10 -22.24
C VAL A 240 -2.49 -25.30 -21.26
N ILE A 241 -1.66 -24.42 -21.79
CA ILE A 241 -0.78 -23.57 -20.96
C ILE A 241 -1.57 -22.59 -20.09
N ASP A 242 -1.19 -22.46 -18.84
CA ASP A 242 -1.76 -21.49 -17.91
C ASP A 242 -1.13 -20.10 -18.14
N LEU A 243 -1.96 -19.17 -18.63
CA LEU A 243 -1.60 -17.79 -18.95
C LEU A 243 -1.99 -16.80 -17.83
N SER A 244 -2.17 -17.26 -16.60
CA SER A 244 -2.60 -16.39 -15.48
C SER A 244 -1.74 -15.14 -15.32
N PHE A 245 -0.42 -15.23 -15.56
CA PHE A 245 0.53 -14.13 -15.42
C PHE A 245 0.88 -13.46 -16.76
N SER A 246 0.36 -13.96 -17.87
CA SER A 246 0.68 -13.42 -19.20
C SER A 246 -0.07 -12.13 -19.49
N VAL A 247 0.67 -11.12 -19.91
CA VAL A 247 0.16 -9.80 -20.34
C VAL A 247 -0.58 -9.96 -21.68
N LEU A 248 -0.03 -10.78 -22.58
CA LEU A 248 -0.61 -11.06 -23.92
C LEU A 248 -1.81 -11.99 -23.90
N ARG A 249 -2.17 -12.61 -22.76
CA ARG A 249 -3.33 -13.50 -22.68
C ARG A 249 -4.56 -12.91 -23.37
N SER A 250 -5.22 -13.72 -24.22
CA SER A 250 -6.46 -13.32 -24.89
C SER A 250 -7.56 -12.96 -23.87
N VAL A 251 -8.45 -12.10 -24.28
CA VAL A 251 -9.58 -11.63 -23.47
C VAL A 251 -10.78 -12.57 -23.68
N SER A 252 -11.62 -12.71 -22.67
CA SER A 252 -12.88 -13.43 -22.81
C SER A 252 -13.73 -12.80 -23.93
N PRO A 253 -14.30 -13.58 -24.84
CA PRO A 253 -15.20 -13.06 -25.87
C PRO A 253 -16.37 -12.27 -25.31
N CYS A 254 -16.89 -12.69 -24.16
CA CYS A 254 -17.94 -11.96 -23.47
C CYS A 254 -17.49 -10.54 -23.07
N HIS A 255 -16.25 -10.41 -22.57
CA HIS A 255 -15.72 -9.08 -22.24
C HIS A 255 -15.42 -8.23 -23.48
N ILE A 256 -14.96 -8.85 -24.57
CA ILE A 256 -14.78 -8.18 -25.86
C ILE A 256 -16.12 -7.66 -26.38
N GLU A 257 -17.17 -8.50 -26.33
CA GLU A 257 -18.53 -8.10 -26.72
C GLU A 257 -19.08 -7.00 -25.84
N TYR A 258 -18.84 -7.06 -24.53
CA TYR A 258 -19.19 -6.02 -23.57
C TYR A 258 -18.57 -4.66 -23.97
N LEU A 259 -17.26 -4.63 -24.25
CA LEU A 259 -16.59 -3.40 -24.68
C LEU A 259 -17.11 -2.89 -26.03
N LYS A 260 -17.39 -3.80 -26.98
CA LYS A 260 -18.01 -3.45 -28.29
C LYS A 260 -19.38 -2.83 -28.10
N ASN A 261 -20.19 -3.37 -27.19
CA ASN A 261 -21.52 -2.84 -26.89
C ASN A 261 -21.45 -1.44 -26.23
N MET A 262 -20.38 -1.16 -25.48
CA MET A 262 -20.06 0.20 -24.97
C MET A 262 -19.46 1.12 -26.05
N GLY A 263 -19.23 0.65 -27.27
CA GLY A 263 -18.55 1.39 -28.33
C GLY A 263 -17.05 1.61 -28.11
N VAL A 264 -16.44 0.89 -27.15
CA VAL A 264 -15.03 0.99 -26.80
C VAL A 264 -14.22 0.11 -27.73
N THR A 265 -13.18 0.69 -28.34
CA THR A 265 -12.30 -0.03 -29.26
C THR A 265 -11.01 -0.49 -28.60
N ALA A 266 -10.46 0.31 -27.68
CA ALA A 266 -9.30 -0.08 -26.90
C ALA A 266 -9.54 0.19 -25.40
N SER A 267 -9.02 -0.70 -24.56
CA SER A 267 -9.20 -0.61 -23.12
C SER A 267 -7.90 -0.94 -22.39
N MET A 268 -7.68 -0.24 -21.27
CA MET A 268 -6.63 -0.58 -20.33
C MET A 268 -7.20 -0.50 -18.91
N SER A 269 -6.87 -1.46 -18.07
CA SER A 269 -7.27 -1.45 -16.67
C SER A 269 -6.04 -1.59 -15.75
N ILE A 270 -6.05 -0.84 -14.65
CA ILE A 270 -5.02 -0.88 -13.61
C ILE A 270 -5.72 -1.26 -12.31
N SER A 271 -5.22 -2.28 -11.64
CA SER A 271 -5.78 -2.77 -10.39
C SER A 271 -5.41 -1.88 -9.21
N LEU A 272 -6.36 -1.65 -8.33
CA LEU A 272 -6.13 -1.00 -7.05
C LEU A 272 -6.39 -2.01 -5.92
N LEU A 273 -5.36 -2.29 -5.15
CA LEU A 273 -5.41 -3.29 -4.09
C LEU A 273 -5.39 -2.65 -2.71
N LYS A 274 -6.31 -3.09 -1.85
CA LYS A 274 -6.32 -2.75 -0.42
C LYS A 274 -6.21 -4.06 0.38
N ASN A 275 -5.18 -4.21 1.22
CA ASN A 275 -4.93 -5.43 2.00
C ASN A 275 -4.93 -6.71 1.13
N GLN A 276 -4.27 -6.65 -0.03
CA GLN A 276 -4.18 -7.73 -1.03
C GLN A 276 -5.53 -8.16 -1.65
N LYS A 277 -6.59 -7.41 -1.44
CA LYS A 277 -7.88 -7.60 -2.08
C LYS A 277 -8.11 -6.52 -3.13
N LEU A 278 -8.81 -6.87 -4.18
CA LEU A 278 -9.19 -5.92 -5.23
C LEU A 278 -10.21 -4.93 -4.65
N TRP A 279 -9.78 -3.68 -4.48
CA TRP A 279 -10.60 -2.59 -4.00
C TRP A 279 -11.32 -1.87 -5.14
N GLY A 280 -10.64 -1.75 -6.28
CA GLY A 280 -11.16 -1.04 -7.44
C GLY A 280 -10.26 -1.19 -8.66
N LEU A 281 -10.64 -0.52 -9.73
CA LEU A 281 -9.91 -0.49 -11.00
C LEU A 281 -9.83 0.96 -11.52
N ILE A 282 -8.69 1.32 -12.10
CA ILE A 282 -8.63 2.45 -13.00
C ILE A 282 -8.91 1.91 -14.40
N ALA A 283 -10.08 2.23 -14.96
CA ALA A 283 -10.51 1.77 -16.26
C ALA A 283 -10.31 2.89 -17.31
N CYS A 284 -9.56 2.57 -18.35
CA CYS A 284 -9.22 3.48 -19.44
C CYS A 284 -9.90 3.00 -20.72
N HIS A 285 -10.66 3.87 -21.39
CA HIS A 285 -11.38 3.57 -22.62
C HIS A 285 -10.95 4.51 -23.74
N HIS A 286 -10.81 3.94 -24.95
CA HIS A 286 -10.52 4.69 -26.16
C HIS A 286 -11.43 4.21 -27.31
N TYR A 287 -11.84 5.13 -28.14
CA TYR A 287 -12.82 4.84 -29.20
C TYR A 287 -12.18 4.58 -30.57
N ARG A 288 -10.87 4.34 -30.58
CA ARG A 288 -10.05 3.87 -31.70
C ARG A 288 -9.04 2.86 -31.19
N PRO A 289 -8.43 2.02 -32.06
CA PRO A 289 -7.34 1.16 -31.63
C PRO A 289 -6.22 1.97 -31.01
N LYS A 290 -5.69 1.50 -29.87
CA LYS A 290 -4.66 2.21 -29.13
C LYS A 290 -3.74 1.23 -28.41
N TYR A 291 -2.51 1.19 -28.85
CA TYR A 291 -1.43 0.48 -28.18
C TYR A 291 -0.73 1.44 -27.20
N VAL A 292 -0.42 0.97 -26.01
CA VAL A 292 0.31 1.70 -24.98
C VAL A 292 1.67 1.03 -24.80
N PRO A 293 2.79 1.74 -25.06
CA PRO A 293 4.13 1.20 -24.88
C PRO A 293 4.39 0.67 -23.47
N TYR A 294 5.31 -0.28 -23.36
CA TYR A 294 5.63 -0.94 -22.09
C TYR A 294 6.01 0.06 -21.00
N GLU A 295 6.86 1.04 -21.30
CA GLU A 295 7.33 2.04 -20.32
C GLU A 295 6.19 2.88 -19.75
N ILE A 296 5.20 3.22 -20.57
CA ILE A 296 4.00 3.95 -20.12
C ILE A 296 3.13 3.05 -19.24
N ARG A 297 3.01 1.77 -19.60
CA ARG A 297 2.27 0.79 -18.78
C ARG A 297 2.90 0.60 -17.41
N GLU A 298 4.22 0.47 -17.34
CA GLU A 298 4.97 0.41 -16.08
C GLU A 298 4.76 1.65 -15.21
N ALA A 299 4.79 2.84 -15.84
CA ALA A 299 4.48 4.08 -15.14
C ALA A 299 3.07 4.10 -14.56
N CYS A 300 2.09 3.62 -15.33
CA CYS A 300 0.70 3.52 -14.88
C CYS A 300 0.54 2.49 -13.76
N GLU A 301 1.21 1.34 -13.85
CA GLU A 301 1.23 0.34 -12.78
C GLU A 301 1.84 0.91 -11.49
N PHE A 302 2.98 1.59 -11.60
CA PHE A 302 3.61 2.27 -10.47
C PHE A 302 2.68 3.30 -9.81
N LEU A 303 2.01 4.14 -10.59
CA LEU A 303 1.04 5.11 -10.05
C LEU A 303 -0.17 4.40 -9.40
N GLY A 304 -0.62 3.28 -9.95
CA GLY A 304 -1.64 2.43 -9.33
C GLY A 304 -1.21 1.86 -7.98
N GLN A 305 0.06 1.46 -7.86
CA GLN A 305 0.65 1.01 -6.59
C GLN A 305 0.73 2.15 -5.57
N VAL A 306 1.19 3.34 -5.98
CA VAL A 306 1.20 4.55 -5.13
C VAL A 306 -0.23 4.88 -4.66
N MET A 307 -1.19 4.88 -5.60
CA MET A 307 -2.60 5.11 -5.26
C MET A 307 -3.12 4.08 -4.25
N SER A 308 -2.84 2.78 -4.45
CA SER A 308 -3.25 1.71 -3.54
C SER A 308 -2.70 1.90 -2.12
N PHE A 309 -1.49 2.43 -1.99
CA PHE A 309 -0.89 2.77 -0.69
C PHE A 309 -1.56 4.01 -0.06
N GLU A 310 -1.79 5.06 -0.85
CA GLU A 310 -2.44 6.28 -0.36
C GLU A 310 -3.91 6.05 0.03
N LEU A 311 -4.61 5.13 -0.66
CA LEU A 311 -5.97 4.73 -0.30
C LEU A 311 -6.05 4.21 1.14
N LEU A 312 -5.11 3.34 1.55
CA LEU A 312 -5.04 2.85 2.92
C LEU A 312 -4.91 4.00 3.92
N THR A 313 -4.01 4.94 3.60
CA THR A 313 -3.72 6.07 4.49
C THR A 313 -4.89 7.03 4.63
N LYS A 314 -5.58 7.35 3.53
CA LYS A 314 -6.66 8.36 3.53
C LYS A 314 -7.97 7.81 4.11
N GLU A 315 -8.41 6.61 3.69
CA GLU A 315 -9.62 5.99 4.25
C GLU A 315 -9.46 5.71 5.76
N ASP A 316 -8.29 5.20 6.17
CA ASP A 316 -8.04 4.91 7.58
C ASP A 316 -7.98 6.18 8.44
N ASN A 317 -7.49 7.31 7.89
CA ASN A 317 -7.49 8.60 8.59
C ASN A 317 -8.89 9.19 8.76
N GLU A 318 -9.74 9.14 7.73
CA GLU A 318 -11.13 9.61 7.84
C GLU A 318 -11.92 8.81 8.88
N ASP A 319 -11.76 7.48 8.86
CA ASP A 319 -12.38 6.60 9.87
C ASP A 319 -11.77 6.84 11.26
N TYR A 320 -10.49 7.15 11.35
CA TYR A 320 -9.81 7.43 12.62
C TYR A 320 -10.25 8.75 13.26
N GLU A 321 -10.37 9.83 12.48
CA GLU A 321 -10.88 11.11 12.98
C GLU A 321 -12.33 10.99 13.48
N TYR A 322 -13.16 10.26 12.74
CA TYR A 322 -14.53 10.02 13.17
C TYR A 322 -14.59 9.14 14.44
N ARG A 323 -13.77 8.08 14.53
CA ARG A 323 -13.62 7.25 15.74
C ARG A 323 -13.16 8.06 16.94
N LEU A 324 -12.21 8.97 16.75
CA LEU A 324 -11.73 9.88 17.80
C LEU A 324 -12.86 10.79 18.31
N LYS A 325 -13.59 11.40 17.40
CA LYS A 325 -14.74 12.26 17.74
C LYS A 325 -15.82 11.48 18.51
N THR A 326 -16.14 10.28 18.04
CA THR A 326 -17.12 9.40 18.70
C THR A 326 -16.63 8.97 20.08
N LYS A 327 -15.36 8.60 20.24
CA LYS A 327 -14.77 8.24 21.55
C LYS A 327 -14.77 9.43 22.51
N VAL A 328 -14.47 10.63 22.04
CA VAL A 328 -14.53 11.83 22.87
C VAL A 328 -15.97 12.11 23.34
N ASN A 329 -16.94 11.96 22.44
CA ASN A 329 -18.35 12.12 22.80
C ASN A 329 -18.81 11.05 23.80
N GLN A 330 -18.40 9.79 23.61
CA GLN A 330 -18.67 8.69 24.55
C GLN A 330 -18.06 8.95 25.93
N ALA A 331 -16.81 9.38 25.98
CA ALA A 331 -16.13 9.69 27.24
C ALA A 331 -16.86 10.80 28.02
N LYS A 332 -17.22 11.89 27.35
CA LYS A 332 -18.00 12.99 27.93
C LYS A 332 -19.40 12.53 28.38
N PHE A 333 -20.03 11.69 27.57
CA PHE A 333 -21.35 11.14 27.91
C PHE A 333 -21.29 10.26 29.16
N LEU A 334 -20.27 9.37 29.24
CA LEU A 334 -20.07 8.50 30.41
C LEU A 334 -19.67 9.29 31.68
N GLU A 335 -18.87 10.35 31.53
CA GLU A 335 -18.51 11.24 32.61
C GLU A 335 -19.75 11.93 33.19
N ASN A 336 -20.66 12.40 32.34
CA ASN A 336 -21.94 12.96 32.73
C ASN A 336 -22.86 11.94 33.42
N LEU A 337 -22.75 10.65 33.08
CA LEU A 337 -23.52 9.56 33.68
C LEU A 337 -22.95 9.11 35.04
N ALA A 338 -21.63 9.19 35.25
CA ALA A 338 -21.01 8.72 36.49
C ALA A 338 -21.41 9.50 37.76
N PHE A 339 -21.97 10.69 37.63
CA PHE A 339 -22.36 11.57 38.73
C PHE A 339 -23.86 11.47 39.08
N LEU A 340 -24.64 10.48 38.60
CA LEU A 340 -26.09 10.53 38.62
C LEU A 340 -26.76 9.38 39.41
N SER A 341 -27.70 9.77 40.35
CA SER A 341 -28.63 8.93 41.10
C SER A 341 -29.74 8.33 40.17
N ALA A 342 -30.70 7.54 40.70
CA ALA A 342 -31.74 6.81 39.99
C ALA A 342 -32.58 7.58 38.93
N GLU A 343 -32.46 8.94 38.86
CA GLU A 343 -33.04 9.76 37.80
C GLU A 343 -32.16 9.85 36.52
N ALA A 344 -31.13 9.02 36.42
CA ALA A 344 -30.11 9.07 35.36
C ALA A 344 -30.70 8.82 33.97
N LEU A 345 -31.78 8.06 33.83
CA LEU A 345 -32.35 7.70 32.54
C LEU A 345 -32.97 8.89 31.81
N SER A 346 -33.60 9.84 32.52
CA SER A 346 -34.16 11.06 31.91
C SER A 346 -33.07 11.98 31.38
N LYS A 347 -31.85 11.85 31.90
CA LYS A 347 -30.71 12.70 31.54
C LYS A 347 -29.93 12.15 30.35
N LEU A 348 -30.03 10.82 30.05
CA LEU A 348 -29.51 10.22 28.81
C LEU A 348 -30.02 10.91 27.53
N VAL A 349 -31.20 11.52 27.63
CA VAL A 349 -31.90 12.15 26.51
C VAL A 349 -31.67 13.67 26.45
N ASN A 350 -31.49 14.32 27.61
CA ASN A 350 -31.58 15.79 27.72
C ASN A 350 -30.23 16.54 27.75
N TYR A 351 -29.09 15.83 27.94
CA TYR A 351 -27.76 16.47 27.99
C TYR A 351 -27.01 16.28 26.68
N LYS A 352 -26.08 17.23 26.33
CA LYS A 352 -25.15 17.06 25.20
C LYS A 352 -23.74 16.71 25.71
N PRO A 353 -23.08 15.71 25.15
CA PRO A 353 -23.55 14.81 24.09
C PRO A 353 -24.64 13.87 24.58
N ASN A 354 -25.62 13.54 23.72
CA ASN A 354 -26.70 12.63 24.03
C ASN A 354 -26.58 11.32 23.22
N LEU A 355 -27.57 10.43 23.27
CA LEU A 355 -27.57 9.15 22.57
C LEU A 355 -27.36 9.30 21.04
N LEU A 356 -27.85 10.38 20.44
CA LEU A 356 -27.68 10.63 18.99
C LEU A 356 -26.26 11.02 18.61
N ASP A 357 -25.50 11.59 19.54
CA ASP A 357 -24.11 12.02 19.29
C ASP A 357 -23.10 10.86 19.43
N ILE A 358 -23.53 9.71 19.97
CA ILE A 358 -22.72 8.51 20.16
C ILE A 358 -22.73 7.65 18.90
N VAL A 359 -23.88 7.61 18.25
CA VAL A 359 -24.10 6.89 16.99
C VAL A 359 -24.79 7.90 16.06
N SER A 360 -24.36 8.06 14.83
CA SER A 360 -24.97 8.97 13.86
C SER A 360 -26.40 8.56 13.52
N ALA A 361 -27.32 8.77 14.44
CA ALA A 361 -28.74 8.44 14.31
C ALA A 361 -29.61 9.72 14.36
N GLN A 362 -30.80 9.67 13.78
CA GLN A 362 -31.74 10.77 13.85
C GLN A 362 -32.81 10.61 14.96
N GLY A 363 -32.95 9.40 15.47
CA GLY A 363 -33.82 9.08 16.60
C GLY A 363 -33.20 8.02 17.49
N ALA A 364 -33.53 8.05 18.76
CA ALA A 364 -33.15 7.00 19.71
C ALA A 364 -34.26 6.82 20.79
N ALA A 365 -34.34 5.61 21.30
CA ALA A 365 -35.28 5.26 22.38
C ALA A 365 -34.60 4.37 23.42
N VAL A 366 -34.86 4.62 24.68
CA VAL A 366 -34.48 3.77 25.82
C VAL A 366 -35.76 3.17 26.39
N ILE A 367 -35.87 1.85 26.32
CA ILE A 367 -37.05 1.10 26.72
C ILE A 367 -36.71 0.29 27.97
N GLY A 368 -37.39 0.61 29.03
CA GLY A 368 -37.32 -0.11 30.33
C GLY A 368 -38.37 -1.18 30.48
N SER A 369 -38.36 -1.88 31.62
CA SER A 369 -39.40 -2.83 32.04
C SER A 369 -40.71 -2.12 32.45
N GLU A 370 -40.61 -0.89 32.93
CA GLU A 370 -41.71 -0.02 33.37
C GLU A 370 -41.56 1.41 32.76
N GLU A 371 -42.69 2.12 32.70
CA GLU A 371 -42.71 3.54 32.28
C GLU A 371 -42.06 4.44 33.35
N PRO A 372 -41.44 5.58 32.99
CA PRO A 372 -41.49 6.25 31.67
C PRO A 372 -40.39 5.76 30.71
N TYR A 373 -40.75 5.66 29.41
CA TYR A 373 -39.78 5.45 28.31
C TYR A 373 -39.15 6.78 27.87
N HIS A 374 -37.92 6.73 27.44
CA HIS A 374 -37.19 7.94 27.05
C HIS A 374 -36.92 7.93 25.56
N ILE A 375 -37.39 8.94 24.85
CA ILE A 375 -37.34 9.05 23.39
C ILE A 375 -36.71 10.39 23.03
N ILE A 376 -35.82 10.37 22.00
CA ILE A 376 -35.13 11.57 21.48
C ILE A 376 -35.08 11.54 19.96
N GLY A 377 -35.27 12.70 19.33
CA GLY A 377 -35.19 12.87 17.89
C GLY A 377 -36.37 12.31 17.13
N LYS A 378 -36.15 11.87 15.87
CA LYS A 378 -37.21 11.30 15.00
C LYS A 378 -37.29 9.79 15.21
N THR A 379 -38.40 9.32 15.76
CA THR A 379 -38.62 7.90 16.08
C THR A 379 -39.98 7.47 15.61
N PRO A 380 -40.24 6.17 15.46
CA PRO A 380 -41.60 5.61 15.40
C PRO A 380 -42.40 5.99 16.65
N ASN A 381 -43.68 5.87 16.59
CA ASN A 381 -44.52 6.09 17.75
C ASN A 381 -44.29 5.02 18.85
N LEU A 382 -44.75 5.30 20.07
CA LEU A 382 -44.47 4.44 21.22
C LEU A 382 -45.01 3.01 21.04
N SER A 383 -46.16 2.85 20.38
CA SER A 383 -46.76 1.54 20.11
C SER A 383 -45.89 0.74 19.16
N GLU A 384 -45.44 1.37 18.07
CA GLU A 384 -44.56 0.75 17.08
C GLU A 384 -43.21 0.37 17.69
N ILE A 385 -42.63 1.21 18.57
CA ILE A 385 -41.39 0.88 19.28
C ILE A 385 -41.57 -0.36 20.18
N LYS A 386 -42.71 -0.47 20.90
CA LYS A 386 -43.01 -1.63 21.74
C LYS A 386 -43.12 -2.91 20.90
N GLU A 387 -43.73 -2.82 19.73
CA GLU A 387 -43.87 -3.95 18.80
C GLU A 387 -42.49 -4.38 18.25
N ILE A 388 -41.60 -3.42 17.88
CA ILE A 388 -40.22 -3.70 17.48
C ILE A 388 -39.47 -4.42 18.61
N VAL A 389 -39.60 -3.96 19.86
CA VAL A 389 -38.97 -4.62 21.02
C VAL A 389 -39.48 -6.03 21.20
N SER A 390 -40.79 -6.25 21.13
CA SER A 390 -41.42 -7.59 21.25
C SER A 390 -40.93 -8.50 20.11
N TRP A 391 -40.78 -7.97 18.89
CA TRP A 391 -40.25 -8.72 17.76
C TRP A 391 -38.76 -9.08 17.96
N LEU A 392 -37.93 -8.14 18.47
CA LEU A 392 -36.52 -8.37 18.79
C LEU A 392 -36.35 -9.47 19.87
N GLU A 393 -37.20 -9.47 20.92
CA GLU A 393 -37.17 -10.49 21.98
C GLU A 393 -37.45 -11.90 21.45
N GLN A 394 -38.27 -12.02 20.41
CA GLN A 394 -38.62 -13.30 19.80
C GLN A 394 -37.60 -13.80 18.79
N HIS A 395 -37.00 -12.90 18.03
CA HIS A 395 -36.17 -13.26 16.85
C HIS A 395 -34.67 -13.02 17.05
N ASN A 396 -34.25 -12.21 18.04
CA ASN A 396 -32.85 -11.91 18.26
C ASN A 396 -32.38 -12.26 19.68
N LYS A 397 -31.59 -13.32 19.79
CA LYS A 397 -30.92 -13.71 21.06
C LYS A 397 -29.53 -13.10 21.23
N LYS A 398 -29.09 -12.25 20.30
CA LYS A 398 -27.78 -11.61 20.36
C LYS A 398 -27.81 -10.30 21.16
N ILE A 399 -26.66 -9.90 21.66
CA ILE A 399 -26.49 -8.65 22.44
C ILE A 399 -26.81 -7.41 21.61
N SER A 400 -26.53 -7.44 20.30
CA SER A 400 -26.80 -6.35 19.37
C SER A 400 -27.49 -6.85 18.11
N PHE A 401 -28.30 -6.01 17.52
CA PHE A 401 -28.94 -6.21 16.23
C PHE A 401 -28.79 -4.92 15.40
N SER A 402 -28.42 -5.04 14.13
CA SER A 402 -28.35 -3.91 13.22
C SER A 402 -28.86 -4.30 11.85
N THR A 403 -29.61 -3.40 11.23
CA THR A 403 -30.05 -3.49 9.84
C THR A 403 -30.22 -2.09 9.27
N ASP A 404 -30.00 -1.91 8.01
CA ASP A 404 -30.29 -0.69 7.23
C ASP A 404 -31.60 -0.79 6.45
N SER A 405 -32.23 -1.98 6.44
CA SER A 405 -33.45 -2.33 5.70
C SER A 405 -34.45 -3.06 6.56
N LEU A 406 -34.89 -2.39 7.62
CA LEU A 406 -35.79 -2.98 8.64
C LEU A 406 -37.05 -3.58 8.03
N SER A 407 -37.65 -2.92 7.04
CA SER A 407 -38.87 -3.39 6.39
C SER A 407 -38.76 -4.71 5.61
N GLN A 408 -37.53 -5.15 5.28
CA GLN A 408 -37.29 -6.45 4.66
C GLN A 408 -37.42 -7.60 5.68
N ILE A 409 -37.07 -7.34 6.94
CA ILE A 409 -37.03 -8.32 8.01
C ILE A 409 -38.28 -8.23 8.87
N TYR A 410 -38.81 -7.02 9.04
CA TYR A 410 -40.03 -6.69 9.78
C TYR A 410 -40.93 -5.86 8.86
N PRO A 411 -41.87 -6.50 8.12
CA PRO A 411 -42.69 -5.86 7.07
C PRO A 411 -43.55 -4.68 7.52
N GLU A 412 -43.97 -4.67 8.79
CA GLU A 412 -44.77 -3.59 9.39
C GLU A 412 -44.01 -2.27 9.42
N ALA A 413 -42.68 -2.32 9.42
CA ALA A 413 -41.81 -1.13 9.36
C ALA A 413 -41.97 -0.27 8.08
N LYS A 414 -42.63 -0.79 7.06
CA LYS A 414 -42.99 0.00 5.86
C LYS A 414 -43.87 1.23 6.20
N THR A 415 -44.67 1.17 7.25
CA THR A 415 -45.57 2.26 7.65
C THR A 415 -44.85 3.45 8.25
N PHE A 416 -43.66 3.27 8.80
CA PHE A 416 -42.83 4.29 9.44
C PHE A 416 -41.40 4.36 8.88
N LYS A 417 -41.19 3.98 7.61
CA LYS A 417 -39.92 3.97 6.94
C LYS A 417 -39.20 5.33 6.90
N ASP A 418 -39.96 6.41 6.89
CA ASP A 418 -39.50 7.80 6.91
C ASP A 418 -38.82 8.22 8.22
N VAL A 419 -38.89 7.41 9.25
CA VAL A 419 -38.22 7.62 10.55
C VAL A 419 -37.35 6.44 10.97
N ALA A 420 -37.64 5.19 10.51
CA ALA A 420 -36.96 3.99 10.95
C ALA A 420 -36.81 2.93 9.86
N SER A 421 -36.15 3.25 8.74
CA SER A 421 -35.68 2.26 7.77
C SER A 421 -34.46 1.52 8.28
N GLY A 422 -33.57 2.18 9.06
CA GLY A 422 -32.47 1.55 9.74
C GLY A 422 -32.68 1.45 11.24
N LEU A 423 -32.31 0.31 11.80
CA LEU A 423 -32.38 0.02 13.22
C LEU A 423 -31.04 -0.51 13.74
N LEU A 424 -30.53 0.11 14.79
CA LEU A 424 -29.49 -0.44 15.65
C LEU A 424 -30.07 -0.63 17.06
N ALA A 425 -30.05 -1.84 17.56
CA ALA A 425 -30.57 -2.19 18.86
C ALA A 425 -29.48 -2.86 19.71
N VAL A 426 -29.38 -2.51 20.98
CA VAL A 426 -28.58 -3.22 21.97
C VAL A 426 -29.44 -3.59 23.17
N SER A 427 -29.35 -4.86 23.57
CA SER A 427 -30.01 -5.40 24.76
C SER A 427 -29.17 -5.13 26.00
N ILE A 428 -29.76 -4.59 27.05
CA ILE A 428 -29.01 -4.19 28.27
C ILE A 428 -29.18 -5.20 29.41
N SER A 429 -30.36 -5.51 29.83
CA SER A 429 -30.62 -6.51 30.91
C SER A 429 -32.12 -6.74 31.07
N GLU A 430 -32.50 -7.83 31.81
CA GLU A 430 -33.88 -8.15 32.15
C GLU A 430 -34.44 -7.32 33.29
N SER A 431 -33.62 -6.52 34.01
CA SER A 431 -34.08 -5.98 35.32
C SER A 431 -34.62 -4.54 35.31
N SER A 432 -34.12 -3.60 34.45
CA SER A 432 -34.65 -2.25 34.44
C SER A 432 -34.68 -1.55 33.08
N ILE A 433 -33.68 -1.76 32.25
CA ILE A 433 -33.62 -1.30 30.85
C ILE A 433 -33.51 -2.53 29.96
N LYS A 434 -34.47 -2.73 29.05
CA LYS A 434 -34.45 -3.86 28.14
C LYS A 434 -33.61 -3.58 26.91
N TYR A 435 -33.86 -2.44 26.23
CA TYR A 435 -33.18 -2.08 24.97
C TYR A 435 -32.88 -0.60 24.89
N ILE A 436 -31.74 -0.29 24.20
CA ILE A 436 -31.51 0.99 23.56
C ILE A 436 -31.63 0.78 22.07
N LEU A 437 -32.42 1.61 21.41
CA LEU A 437 -32.70 1.58 20.00
C LEU A 437 -32.25 2.89 19.36
N TRP A 438 -31.60 2.81 18.21
CA TRP A 438 -31.30 3.96 17.36
C TRP A 438 -31.97 3.76 16.01
N PHE A 439 -32.52 4.85 15.48
CA PHE A 439 -33.27 4.86 14.25
C PHE A 439 -32.64 5.77 13.22
N ARG A 440 -32.60 5.29 11.98
CA ARG A 440 -32.27 6.07 10.81
C ARG A 440 -33.46 6.11 9.86
N PRO A 441 -33.78 7.30 9.34
CA PRO A 441 -34.82 7.42 8.32
C PRO A 441 -34.43 6.75 7.03
N GLU A 442 -35.40 6.53 6.19
CA GLU A 442 -35.19 6.22 4.78
C GLU A 442 -34.33 7.28 4.12
N VAL A 443 -33.37 6.83 3.36
CA VAL A 443 -32.61 7.64 2.41
C VAL A 443 -33.03 7.20 1.01
N VAL A 444 -33.96 7.94 0.42
CA VAL A 444 -34.35 7.67 -0.96
C VAL A 444 -33.16 8.03 -1.85
N GLN A 445 -32.46 7.02 -2.32
CA GLN A 445 -31.37 7.18 -3.26
C GLN A 445 -31.82 6.76 -4.65
N THR A 446 -31.53 7.62 -5.62
CA THR A 446 -31.63 7.18 -7.01
C THR A 446 -30.29 6.65 -7.41
N VAL A 447 -30.17 5.33 -7.50
CA VAL A 447 -28.98 4.67 -8.03
C VAL A 447 -29.09 4.72 -9.55
N HIS A 448 -28.05 5.23 -10.16
CA HIS A 448 -27.96 5.32 -11.60
C HIS A 448 -27.12 4.13 -12.09
N TRP A 449 -27.79 3.15 -12.68
CA TRP A 449 -27.14 2.00 -13.27
C TRP A 449 -26.79 2.25 -14.73
N ALA A 450 -25.66 1.71 -15.17
CA ALA A 450 -25.31 1.64 -16.58
C ALA A 450 -26.07 0.45 -17.23
N GLY A 451 -27.33 0.66 -17.60
CA GLY A 451 -28.27 -0.37 -18.03
C GLY A 451 -29.06 -1.03 -16.88
N ASN A 452 -30.11 -1.79 -17.20
CA ASN A 452 -30.89 -2.51 -16.21
C ASN A 452 -30.06 -3.61 -15.52
N PRO A 453 -29.83 -3.60 -14.19
CA PRO A 453 -29.03 -4.60 -13.50
C PRO A 453 -29.63 -6.02 -13.54
N GLU A 454 -30.94 -6.15 -13.69
CA GLU A 454 -31.64 -7.45 -13.81
C GLU A 454 -31.43 -8.11 -15.20
N GLU A 455 -31.04 -7.32 -16.21
CA GLU A 455 -30.81 -7.75 -17.58
C GLU A 455 -29.30 -7.79 -17.92
N ALA A 456 -28.47 -8.10 -16.97
CA ALA A 456 -27.02 -8.07 -17.13
C ALA A 456 -26.49 -9.01 -18.24
N PHE A 457 -27.23 -10.09 -18.52
CA PHE A 457 -26.92 -11.04 -19.61
C PHE A 457 -28.19 -11.41 -20.40
N GLU A 458 -28.02 -11.50 -21.71
CA GLU A 458 -29.00 -12.12 -22.60
C GLU A 458 -28.59 -13.57 -22.88
N VAL A 459 -29.55 -14.48 -22.80
CA VAL A 459 -29.35 -15.89 -23.17
C VAL A 459 -29.70 -16.05 -24.66
N VAL A 460 -28.71 -16.30 -25.50
CA VAL A 460 -28.88 -16.50 -26.93
C VAL A 460 -28.66 -17.97 -27.28
N GLU A 461 -29.60 -18.59 -28.00
CA GLU A 461 -29.41 -19.93 -28.55
C GLU A 461 -28.33 -19.88 -29.63
N ILE A 462 -27.40 -20.80 -29.58
CA ILE A 462 -26.35 -20.94 -30.61
C ILE A 462 -26.98 -21.62 -31.83
N GLU A 463 -27.10 -20.88 -32.92
CA GLU A 463 -27.51 -21.46 -34.22
C GLU A 463 -26.52 -22.59 -34.60
N ASN A 464 -27.04 -23.82 -34.68
CA ASN A 464 -26.33 -25.07 -35.06
C ASN A 464 -25.66 -25.89 -33.94
N GLU A 465 -25.76 -25.51 -32.65
CA GLU A 465 -25.34 -26.36 -31.55
C GLU A 465 -26.43 -26.43 -30.47
N THR A 466 -26.55 -27.57 -29.78
CA THR A 466 -27.48 -27.74 -28.64
C THR A 466 -26.91 -27.02 -27.38
N GLY A 467 -26.80 -25.68 -27.45
CA GLY A 467 -26.25 -24.90 -26.33
C GLY A 467 -26.78 -23.47 -26.28
N TYR A 468 -26.74 -22.89 -25.10
CA TYR A 468 -27.03 -21.48 -24.88
C TYR A 468 -25.73 -20.71 -24.64
N ARG A 469 -25.60 -19.51 -25.21
CA ARG A 469 -24.53 -18.58 -24.96
C ARG A 469 -25.05 -17.42 -24.12
N LEU A 470 -24.36 -17.06 -23.06
CA LEU A 470 -24.60 -15.83 -22.34
C LEU A 470 -23.88 -14.67 -23.07
N CYS A 471 -24.66 -13.69 -23.51
CA CYS A 471 -24.16 -12.48 -24.14
C CYS A 471 -24.29 -11.32 -23.13
N PRO A 472 -23.30 -10.42 -23.03
CA PRO A 472 -23.41 -9.24 -22.18
C PRO A 472 -24.50 -8.32 -22.70
N ARG A 473 -25.09 -7.54 -21.81
CA ARG A 473 -26.14 -6.55 -22.14
C ARG A 473 -25.71 -5.63 -23.28
N ARG A 474 -26.67 -5.22 -24.09
CA ARG A 474 -26.43 -4.34 -25.26
C ARG A 474 -26.63 -2.87 -24.94
N SER A 475 -27.40 -2.53 -23.90
CA SER A 475 -27.69 -1.16 -23.51
C SER A 475 -26.94 -0.78 -22.23
N PHE A 476 -26.29 0.36 -22.27
CA PHE A 476 -25.64 1.04 -21.14
C PHE A 476 -26.33 2.39 -20.87
N GLU A 477 -27.50 2.60 -21.43
CA GLU A 477 -28.31 3.79 -21.13
C GLU A 477 -28.61 3.84 -19.64
N GLN A 478 -28.56 5.04 -19.08
CA GLN A 478 -28.79 5.26 -17.67
C GLN A 478 -30.15 4.72 -17.22
N TRP A 479 -30.16 3.68 -16.41
CA TRP A 479 -31.35 3.15 -15.77
C TRP A 479 -31.41 3.66 -14.31
N LYS A 480 -32.57 4.13 -13.90
CA LYS A 480 -32.75 4.73 -12.56
C LYS A 480 -33.47 3.74 -11.66
N GLU A 481 -32.80 3.28 -10.65
CA GLU A 481 -33.39 2.53 -9.57
C GLU A 481 -33.62 3.46 -8.38
N THR A 482 -34.84 3.53 -7.92
CA THR A 482 -35.14 4.23 -6.69
C THR A 482 -35.09 3.23 -5.54
N VAL A 483 -33.98 3.21 -4.84
CA VAL A 483 -33.82 2.44 -3.62
C VAL A 483 -34.58 3.16 -2.52
N CYS A 484 -35.64 2.53 -2.06
CA CYS A 484 -36.47 3.01 -0.97
C CYS A 484 -36.47 2.01 0.18
N CYS A 485 -36.98 2.42 1.33
CA CYS A 485 -37.04 1.62 2.55
C CYS A 485 -35.65 1.20 3.09
N GLN A 486 -34.59 1.86 2.69
CA GLN A 486 -33.23 1.66 3.21
C GLN A 486 -32.71 2.94 3.85
N SER A 487 -31.94 2.80 4.91
CA SER A 487 -31.18 3.90 5.53
C SER A 487 -29.71 3.87 5.10
N LEU A 488 -28.93 4.84 5.56
CA LEU A 488 -27.46 4.70 5.51
C LEU A 488 -27.04 3.49 6.36
N PRO A 489 -26.10 2.64 5.89
CA PRO A 489 -25.65 1.47 6.62
C PRO A 489 -24.97 1.86 7.94
N TRP A 490 -25.12 0.99 8.95
CA TRP A 490 -24.41 1.14 10.22
C TRP A 490 -22.97 0.73 10.08
N LYS A 491 -22.05 1.64 10.36
CA LYS A 491 -20.64 1.34 10.31
C LYS A 491 -20.20 0.52 11.52
N ASN A 492 -19.21 -0.37 11.34
CA ASN A 492 -18.75 -1.27 12.41
C ASN A 492 -18.37 -0.55 13.70
N TYR A 493 -17.75 0.62 13.63
CA TYR A 493 -17.38 1.40 14.80
C TYR A 493 -18.58 2.02 15.54
N GLU A 494 -19.71 2.26 14.84
CA GLU A 494 -20.95 2.74 15.47
C GLU A 494 -21.59 1.60 16.26
N ILE A 495 -21.60 0.39 15.70
CA ILE A 495 -22.08 -0.81 16.37
C ILE A 495 -21.21 -1.12 17.61
N GLU A 496 -19.87 -1.06 17.44
CA GLU A 496 -18.92 -1.22 18.55
C GLU A 496 -19.13 -0.14 19.63
N GLY A 497 -19.36 1.10 19.20
CA GLY A 497 -19.67 2.22 20.08
C GLY A 497 -20.97 1.99 20.90
N ALA A 498 -22.02 1.51 20.27
CA ALA A 498 -23.26 1.15 20.93
C ALA A 498 -23.08 -0.01 21.94
N ILE A 499 -22.28 -1.03 21.58
CA ILE A 499 -21.93 -2.15 22.47
C ILE A 499 -21.08 -1.67 23.67
N GLN A 500 -20.11 -0.80 23.42
CA GLN A 500 -19.29 -0.21 24.49
C GLN A 500 -20.13 0.64 25.45
N LEU A 501 -21.06 1.44 24.91
CA LEU A 501 -22.02 2.18 25.71
C LEU A 501 -22.86 1.23 26.58
N ARG A 502 -23.42 0.19 25.96
CA ARG A 502 -24.17 -0.85 26.69
C ARG A 502 -23.35 -1.44 27.83
N ASN A 503 -22.09 -1.85 27.54
CA ASN A 503 -21.21 -2.44 28.55
C ASN A 503 -20.92 -1.46 29.70
N SER A 504 -20.77 -0.20 29.38
CA SER A 504 -20.59 0.86 30.38
C SER A 504 -21.84 1.10 31.20
N LEU A 505 -23.01 1.15 30.56
CA LEU A 505 -24.32 1.29 31.25
C LEU A 505 -24.63 0.08 32.13
N VAL A 506 -24.39 -1.12 31.65
CA VAL A 506 -24.56 -2.37 32.45
C VAL A 506 -23.64 -2.31 33.67
N ASN A 507 -22.40 -1.85 33.49
CA ASN A 507 -21.45 -1.67 34.61
C ASN A 507 -21.91 -0.59 35.61
N ILE A 508 -22.56 0.47 35.14
CA ILE A 508 -23.03 1.58 35.98
C ILE A 508 -24.35 1.20 36.70
N VAL A 509 -25.34 0.69 35.95
CA VAL A 509 -26.69 0.43 36.48
C VAL A 509 -26.73 -0.86 37.31
N LEU A 510 -26.07 -1.91 36.92
CA LEU A 510 -25.97 -3.16 37.69
C LEU A 510 -25.17 -2.98 38.97
N ARG A 511 -24.09 -2.15 38.94
CA ARG A 511 -23.36 -1.80 40.16
C ARG A 511 -24.26 -1.09 41.18
N GLN A 512 -25.10 -0.15 40.72
CA GLN A 512 -25.98 0.57 41.63
C GLN A 512 -27.10 -0.31 42.23
N GLY A 513 -27.65 -1.21 41.41
CA GLY A 513 -28.67 -2.17 41.88
C GLY A 513 -28.12 -3.25 42.83
N ASP A 514 -26.98 -3.80 42.49
CA ASP A 514 -26.32 -4.86 43.29
C ASP A 514 -25.57 -4.30 44.52
N GLU A 515 -25.07 -3.05 44.46
CA GLU A 515 -24.45 -2.40 45.63
C GLU A 515 -25.45 -2.12 46.74
N LEU A 516 -26.69 -1.71 46.43
CA LEU A 516 -27.76 -1.56 47.41
C LEU A 516 -28.18 -2.90 48.06
N ALA A 517 -28.15 -4.00 47.30
CA ALA A 517 -28.49 -5.33 47.82
C ALA A 517 -27.31 -6.02 48.54
N LYS A 518 -26.08 -5.79 48.05
CA LYS A 518 -24.85 -6.40 48.60
C LYS A 518 -24.14 -5.57 49.64
N LEU A 519 -24.28 -4.21 49.66
CA LEU A 519 -23.71 -3.37 50.67
C LEU A 519 -24.14 -3.76 52.12
N ASN A 520 -25.34 -4.29 52.29
CA ASN A 520 -25.81 -4.80 53.57
C ASN A 520 -25.26 -6.20 53.96
N LYS A 521 -24.71 -6.95 53.05
CA LYS A 521 -24.22 -8.31 53.33
C LYS A 521 -22.75 -8.55 53.09
N ALA A 522 -22.08 -7.70 52.27
CA ALA A 522 -20.70 -7.91 51.80
C ALA A 522 -19.67 -6.97 52.42
N LEU A 523 -20.10 -6.01 53.26
CA LEU A 523 -19.18 -5.01 53.86
C LEU A 523 -18.16 -5.62 54.85
N GLN A 524 -18.37 -6.87 55.27
CA GLN A 524 -17.45 -7.51 56.24
C GLN A 524 -16.56 -8.61 55.69
N GLN A 525 -16.76 -9.10 54.46
CA GLN A 525 -15.97 -10.20 53.96
C GLN A 525 -15.19 -9.98 52.66
N SER A 526 -15.37 -8.84 51.97
CA SER A 526 -14.87 -8.64 50.63
C SER A 526 -13.61 -7.77 50.47
N GLU A 527 -13.19 -6.99 51.46
CA GLU A 527 -12.08 -6.03 51.33
C GLU A 527 -10.70 -6.66 51.10
N SER A 528 -10.49 -7.88 51.53
CA SER A 528 -9.16 -8.52 51.36
C SER A 528 -9.00 -9.30 50.05
N SER A 529 -10.08 -9.88 49.53
CA SER A 529 -10.02 -10.76 48.32
C SER A 529 -10.05 -9.98 47.00
N GLU A 530 -10.73 -8.81 46.97
CA GLU A 530 -10.78 -8.00 45.72
C GLU A 530 -9.48 -7.23 45.42
N ARG A 531 -8.73 -6.90 46.47
CA ARG A 531 -7.43 -6.23 46.29
C ARG A 531 -6.39 -7.12 45.61
N GLU A 532 -6.41 -8.42 45.91
CA GLU A 532 -5.48 -9.35 45.28
C GLU A 532 -5.85 -9.67 43.82
N LYS A 533 -7.16 -9.77 43.50
CA LYS A 533 -7.61 -10.02 42.11
C LYS A 533 -7.41 -8.82 41.19
N ALA A 534 -7.57 -7.58 41.70
CA ALA A 534 -7.35 -6.37 40.95
C ALA A 534 -5.87 -6.20 40.55
N ILE A 535 -4.94 -6.54 41.48
CA ILE A 535 -3.49 -6.49 41.22
C ILE A 535 -3.08 -7.53 40.14
N GLN A 536 -3.67 -8.75 40.18
CA GLN A 536 -3.38 -9.77 39.20
C GLN A 536 -3.95 -9.44 37.81
N LEU A 537 -5.13 -8.81 37.75
CA LEU A 537 -5.74 -8.40 36.49
C LEU A 537 -5.02 -7.20 35.85
N GLU A 538 -4.54 -6.28 36.66
CA GLU A 538 -3.76 -5.12 36.19
C GLU A 538 -2.40 -5.55 35.63
N GLN A 539 -1.78 -6.54 36.25
CA GLN A 539 -0.54 -7.15 35.74
C GLN A 539 -0.76 -7.89 34.40
N ALA A 540 -1.87 -8.62 34.28
CA ALA A 540 -2.21 -9.35 33.04
C ALA A 540 -2.60 -8.40 31.89
N LEU A 541 -3.28 -7.29 32.17
CA LEU A 541 -3.63 -6.26 31.17
C LEU A 541 -2.40 -5.48 30.69
N GLN A 542 -1.47 -5.17 31.59
CA GLN A 542 -0.21 -4.56 31.22
C GLN A 542 0.64 -5.48 30.34
N GLU A 543 0.62 -6.77 30.58
CA GLU A 543 1.36 -7.76 29.78
C GLU A 543 0.75 -7.95 28.38
N LEU A 544 -0.57 -7.93 28.27
CA LEU A 544 -1.30 -8.01 26.98
C LEU A 544 -1.11 -6.74 26.13
N GLN A 545 -1.16 -5.55 26.70
CA GLN A 545 -0.87 -4.30 26.01
C GLN A 545 0.59 -4.23 25.56
N ARG A 546 1.52 -4.78 26.35
CA ARG A 546 2.93 -4.89 25.99
C ARG A 546 3.12 -5.76 24.74
N MET A 547 2.54 -6.96 24.70
CA MET A 547 2.67 -7.88 23.57
C MET A 547 2.02 -7.31 22.28
N GLN A 548 0.86 -6.69 22.38
CA GLN A 548 0.18 -6.10 21.25
C GLN A 548 0.99 -4.95 20.62
N THR A 549 1.62 -4.13 21.43
CA THR A 549 2.41 -3.00 20.96
C THR A 549 3.75 -3.46 20.34
N GLN A 550 4.35 -4.51 20.89
CA GLN A 550 5.55 -5.13 20.31
C GLN A 550 5.26 -5.76 18.96
N LEU A 551 4.12 -6.45 18.80
CA LEU A 551 3.69 -7.07 17.54
C LEU A 551 3.46 -6.01 16.44
N VAL A 552 2.75 -4.94 16.75
CA VAL A 552 2.46 -3.87 15.78
C VAL A 552 3.75 -3.14 15.34
N ASN A 553 4.70 -2.92 16.25
CA ASN A 553 5.96 -2.27 15.89
C ASN A 553 6.91 -3.22 15.14
N SER A 554 6.91 -4.51 15.47
CA SER A 554 7.67 -5.53 14.73
C SER A 554 7.14 -5.67 13.30
N GLU A 555 5.80 -5.73 13.13
CA GLU A 555 5.16 -5.82 11.81
C GLU A 555 5.40 -4.58 10.95
N LYS A 556 5.34 -3.38 11.53
CA LYS A 556 5.69 -2.12 10.83
C LYS A 556 7.14 -2.09 10.40
N MET A 557 8.04 -2.59 11.25
CA MET A 557 9.47 -2.60 10.95
C MET A 557 9.82 -3.66 9.91
N SER A 558 9.22 -4.86 9.99
CA SER A 558 9.36 -5.92 8.99
C SER A 558 8.84 -5.50 7.61
N SER A 559 7.64 -4.92 7.56
CA SER A 559 7.07 -4.36 6.32
C SER A 559 7.95 -3.26 5.71
N LEU A 560 8.53 -2.39 6.55
CA LEU A 560 9.46 -1.34 6.11
C LEU A 560 10.76 -1.96 5.57
N GLY A 561 11.27 -3.02 6.21
CA GLY A 561 12.47 -3.74 5.78
C GLY A 561 12.28 -4.36 4.39
N GLN A 562 11.19 -5.08 4.16
CA GLN A 562 10.89 -5.70 2.86
C GLN A 562 10.71 -4.67 1.73
N LEU A 563 10.01 -3.56 2.01
CA LEU A 563 9.86 -2.47 1.04
C LEU A 563 11.20 -1.83 0.68
N ILE A 564 12.06 -1.57 1.66
CA ILE A 564 13.38 -0.97 1.43
C ILE A 564 14.29 -1.92 0.63
N ALA A 565 14.26 -3.24 0.91
CA ALA A 565 15.05 -4.21 0.17
C ALA A 565 14.65 -4.28 -1.32
N GLY A 566 13.33 -4.25 -1.62
CA GLY A 566 12.81 -4.19 -2.98
C GLY A 566 13.22 -2.92 -3.73
N ILE A 567 12.99 -1.77 -3.11
CA ILE A 567 13.33 -0.46 -3.68
C ILE A 567 14.86 -0.34 -3.90
N ALA A 568 15.67 -0.82 -2.97
CA ALA A 568 17.12 -0.79 -3.10
C ALA A 568 17.61 -1.59 -4.33
N HIS A 569 16.98 -2.73 -4.63
CA HIS A 569 17.32 -3.53 -5.81
C HIS A 569 16.91 -2.82 -7.12
N GLU A 570 15.74 -2.18 -7.13
CA GLU A 570 15.23 -1.46 -8.30
C GLU A 570 16.00 -0.16 -8.58
N ILE A 571 16.53 0.51 -7.55
CA ILE A 571 17.36 1.72 -7.71
C ILE A 571 18.78 1.34 -8.14
N ASN A 572 19.36 0.25 -7.64
CA ASN A 572 20.71 -0.17 -8.01
C ASN A 572 20.83 -0.45 -9.52
N ASN A 573 19.79 -0.98 -10.15
CA ASN A 573 19.86 -1.31 -11.57
C ASN A 573 20.11 -0.08 -12.45
N PRO A 574 19.27 0.97 -12.46
CA PRO A 574 19.51 2.15 -13.28
C PRO A 574 20.79 2.90 -12.89
N ILE A 575 21.17 2.92 -11.62
CA ILE A 575 22.36 3.63 -11.16
C ILE A 575 23.64 2.93 -11.63
N ASN A 576 23.68 1.60 -11.58
CA ASN A 576 24.83 0.86 -12.12
C ASN A 576 24.98 1.07 -13.64
N PHE A 577 23.88 1.22 -14.40
CA PHE A 577 23.93 1.58 -15.81
C PHE A 577 24.48 3.02 -16.02
N ILE A 578 24.01 3.97 -15.19
CA ILE A 578 24.51 5.34 -15.25
C ILE A 578 26.02 5.36 -14.95
N TYR A 579 26.46 4.71 -13.88
CA TYR A 579 27.85 4.67 -13.46
C TYR A 579 28.75 4.00 -14.49
N GLY A 580 28.30 2.85 -15.04
CA GLY A 580 29.03 2.13 -16.09
C GLY A 580 29.19 2.97 -17.37
N ASN A 581 28.12 3.64 -17.82
CA ASN A 581 28.17 4.48 -19.01
C ASN A 581 28.99 5.76 -18.80
N LEU A 582 29.00 6.32 -17.59
CA LEU A 582 29.83 7.48 -17.26
C LEU A 582 31.33 7.20 -17.37
N THR A 583 31.77 6.00 -16.98
CA THR A 583 33.16 5.59 -17.14
C THR A 583 33.57 5.61 -18.62
N HIS A 584 32.73 5.12 -19.51
CA HIS A 584 32.97 5.18 -20.95
C HIS A 584 32.86 6.61 -21.50
N ALA A 585 31.90 7.39 -21.02
CA ALA A 585 31.76 8.80 -21.41
C ALA A 585 33.00 9.64 -21.02
N GLU A 586 33.54 9.40 -19.82
CA GLU A 586 34.80 10.03 -19.37
C GLU A 586 35.98 9.67 -20.32
N GLU A 587 36.08 8.38 -20.68
CA GLU A 587 37.13 7.91 -21.58
C GLU A 587 37.00 8.51 -22.99
N TYR A 588 35.76 8.50 -23.54
CA TYR A 588 35.49 9.11 -24.85
C TYR A 588 35.76 10.62 -24.84
N THR A 589 35.33 11.32 -23.80
CA THR A 589 35.58 12.75 -23.63
C THR A 589 37.07 13.03 -23.58
N LYS A 590 37.85 12.24 -22.81
CA LYS A 590 39.29 12.37 -22.72
C LYS A 590 39.95 12.13 -24.08
N ASN A 591 39.48 11.12 -24.83
CA ASN A 591 40.03 10.82 -26.15
C ASN A 591 39.70 11.93 -27.16
N ILE A 592 38.47 12.47 -27.12
CA ILE A 592 38.06 13.60 -27.98
C ILE A 592 38.89 14.86 -27.66
N ILE A 593 39.00 15.19 -26.38
CA ILE A 593 39.80 16.35 -25.93
C ILE A 593 41.26 16.18 -26.36
N ASN A 594 41.81 14.98 -26.22
CA ASN A 594 43.18 14.70 -26.64
C ASN A 594 43.34 14.83 -28.17
N LEU A 595 42.34 14.34 -28.93
CA LEU A 595 42.36 14.51 -30.40
C LEU A 595 42.27 15.98 -30.78
N ILE A 596 41.42 16.76 -30.12
CA ILE A 596 41.31 18.21 -30.34
C ILE A 596 42.64 18.91 -30.01
N ASN A 597 43.30 18.55 -28.89
CA ASN A 597 44.59 19.08 -28.51
C ASN A 597 45.66 18.76 -29.55
N ILE A 598 45.71 17.49 -30.03
CA ILE A 598 46.65 17.09 -31.10
C ILE A 598 46.33 17.84 -32.38
N TYR A 599 45.05 18.01 -32.74
CA TYR A 599 44.67 18.74 -33.93
C TYR A 599 45.10 20.20 -33.85
N GLN A 600 44.89 20.88 -32.72
CA GLN A 600 45.33 22.28 -32.49
C GLN A 600 46.86 22.40 -32.45
N GLU A 601 47.60 21.39 -32.00
CA GLU A 601 49.07 21.37 -31.98
C GLU A 601 49.67 21.24 -33.39
N TYR A 602 49.04 20.42 -34.28
CA TYR A 602 49.54 20.16 -35.62
C TYR A 602 49.00 21.12 -36.69
N TYR A 603 47.86 21.74 -36.48
CA TYR A 603 47.24 22.69 -37.41
C TYR A 603 47.09 24.06 -36.74
N SER A 604 48.15 24.85 -36.80
CA SER A 604 48.23 26.16 -36.14
C SER A 604 47.54 27.29 -36.94
N GLU A 605 47.06 27.07 -38.15
CA GLU A 605 46.21 28.00 -38.90
C GLU A 605 44.84 27.38 -39.18
N ASN A 606 43.86 27.85 -38.47
CA ASN A 606 42.46 27.44 -38.68
C ASN A 606 41.87 28.21 -39.87
N THR A 607 40.94 27.60 -40.58
CA THR A 607 40.11 28.36 -41.53
C THR A 607 39.14 29.28 -40.74
N PRO A 608 38.72 30.41 -41.33
CA PRO A 608 37.83 31.34 -40.64
C PRO A 608 36.55 30.67 -40.13
N GLU A 609 36.02 29.66 -40.83
CA GLU A 609 34.85 28.90 -40.43
C GLU A 609 35.07 28.03 -39.16
N ILE A 610 36.30 27.50 -39.01
CA ILE A 610 36.70 26.71 -37.83
C ILE A 610 36.91 27.64 -36.62
N GLU A 611 37.46 28.80 -36.82
CA GLU A 611 37.68 29.79 -35.77
C GLU A 611 36.37 30.34 -35.24
N GLU A 612 35.42 30.67 -36.15
CA GLU A 612 34.07 31.10 -35.78
C GLU A 612 33.30 30.04 -34.97
N GLU A 613 33.43 28.78 -35.33
CA GLU A 613 32.78 27.67 -34.58
C GLU A 613 33.46 27.40 -33.22
N ILE A 614 34.80 27.51 -33.12
CA ILE A 614 35.55 27.39 -31.86
C ILE A 614 35.11 28.50 -30.89
N ASP A 615 35.00 29.72 -31.36
CA ASP A 615 34.55 30.88 -30.56
C ASP A 615 33.08 30.77 -30.21
N ALA A 616 32.20 30.34 -31.15
CA ALA A 616 30.76 30.17 -30.92
C ALA A 616 30.47 29.13 -29.85
N MET A 617 31.24 28.05 -29.79
CA MET A 617 31.02 26.99 -28.79
C MET A 617 31.83 27.19 -27.50
N ASP A 618 32.66 28.22 -27.39
CA ASP A 618 33.60 28.43 -26.28
C ASP A 618 34.37 27.15 -25.96
N LEU A 619 35.11 26.67 -26.95
CA LEU A 619 35.79 25.34 -26.91
C LEU A 619 36.67 25.19 -25.67
N ASP A 620 37.35 26.23 -25.23
CA ASP A 620 38.19 26.21 -24.04
C ASP A 620 37.40 25.99 -22.77
N PHE A 621 36.25 26.63 -22.67
CA PHE A 621 35.30 26.39 -21.56
C PHE A 621 34.77 24.96 -21.58
N VAL A 622 34.30 24.50 -22.73
CA VAL A 622 33.76 23.12 -22.86
C VAL A 622 34.81 22.07 -22.51
N ARG A 623 36.06 22.28 -22.95
CA ARG A 623 37.23 21.41 -22.69
C ARG A 623 37.49 21.28 -21.17
N GLU A 624 37.37 22.37 -20.44
CA GLU A 624 37.59 22.40 -18.99
C GLU A 624 36.38 21.92 -18.19
N ASP A 625 35.17 22.30 -18.63
CA ASP A 625 33.94 22.07 -17.88
C ASP A 625 33.37 20.65 -18.09
N LEU A 626 33.42 20.13 -19.33
CA LEU A 626 32.83 18.82 -19.64
C LEU A 626 33.36 17.67 -18.77
N PRO A 627 34.69 17.56 -18.52
CA PRO A 627 35.20 16.56 -17.55
C PRO A 627 34.69 16.81 -16.13
N LYS A 628 34.55 18.08 -15.71
CA LYS A 628 34.03 18.42 -14.37
C LYS A 628 32.57 18.02 -14.21
N VAL A 629 31.76 18.24 -15.24
CA VAL A 629 30.36 17.84 -15.27
C VAL A 629 30.23 16.31 -15.18
N LEU A 630 30.99 15.56 -15.99
CA LEU A 630 31.00 14.11 -15.94
C LEU A 630 31.45 13.59 -14.56
N GLY A 631 32.49 14.19 -13.99
CA GLY A 631 32.97 13.88 -12.65
C GLY A 631 31.92 14.15 -11.57
N SER A 632 31.18 15.26 -11.69
CA SER A 632 30.07 15.60 -10.76
C SER A 632 28.92 14.59 -10.83
N ILE A 633 28.52 14.17 -12.04
CA ILE A 633 27.49 13.16 -12.24
C ILE A 633 27.95 11.80 -11.68
N LYS A 634 29.22 11.44 -11.89
CA LYS A 634 29.81 10.20 -11.35
C LYS A 634 29.78 10.17 -9.83
N LEU A 635 30.22 11.27 -9.19
CA LEU A 635 30.18 11.42 -7.75
C LEU A 635 28.74 11.32 -7.21
N GLY A 636 27.76 11.87 -7.96
CA GLY A 636 26.34 11.74 -7.66
C GLY A 636 25.85 10.29 -7.70
N ALA A 637 26.24 9.54 -8.73
CA ALA A 637 25.90 8.14 -8.88
C ALA A 637 26.54 7.27 -7.77
N GLU A 638 27.83 7.49 -7.47
CA GLU A 638 28.55 6.81 -6.36
C GLU A 638 27.86 7.05 -5.02
N ARG A 639 27.41 8.28 -4.79
CA ARG A 639 26.68 8.63 -3.56
C ARG A 639 25.35 7.89 -3.46
N ILE A 640 24.61 7.72 -4.58
CA ILE A 640 23.34 6.96 -4.58
C ILE A 640 23.64 5.48 -4.33
N ILE A 641 24.67 4.90 -4.95
CA ILE A 641 25.09 3.51 -4.72
C ILE A 641 25.35 3.29 -3.23
N THR A 642 26.13 4.17 -2.61
CA THR A 642 26.46 4.09 -1.19
C THR A 642 25.22 4.19 -0.30
N LEU A 643 24.29 5.10 -0.62
CA LEU A 643 23.03 5.25 0.10
C LEU A 643 22.16 3.99 0.00
N VAL A 644 22.06 3.41 -1.19
CA VAL A 644 21.25 2.21 -1.40
C VAL A 644 21.88 0.98 -0.75
N GLN A 645 23.22 0.86 -0.76
CA GLN A 645 23.93 -0.18 -0.02
C GLN A 645 23.67 -0.07 1.48
N SER A 646 23.70 1.13 2.04
CA SER A 646 23.46 1.37 3.47
C SER A 646 22.01 1.11 3.86
N LEU A 647 21.06 1.46 2.99
CA LEU A 647 19.64 1.11 3.16
C LEU A 647 19.43 -0.41 3.15
N ARG A 648 20.16 -1.14 2.30
CA ARG A 648 20.11 -2.61 2.25
C ARG A 648 20.72 -3.25 3.49
N THR A 649 21.85 -2.74 3.98
CA THR A 649 22.46 -3.21 5.22
C THR A 649 21.54 -2.96 6.42
N PHE A 650 20.86 -1.83 6.45
CA PHE A 650 19.84 -1.53 7.49
C PHE A 650 18.59 -2.40 7.36
N SER A 651 18.12 -2.72 6.15
CA SER A 651 16.91 -3.49 5.85
C SER A 651 17.00 -4.98 6.23
N ARG A 652 18.17 -5.50 6.57
CA ARG A 652 18.35 -6.88 7.07
C ARG A 652 17.77 -7.10 8.48
N ILE A 653 16.73 -6.34 8.82
CA ILE A 653 16.01 -6.40 10.13
C ILE A 653 15.36 -7.78 10.37
N ASP A 654 15.01 -8.50 9.29
CA ASP A 654 14.33 -9.81 9.37
C ASP A 654 15.28 -11.02 9.53
N GLU A 655 16.59 -10.82 9.51
CA GLU A 655 17.52 -11.91 9.82
C GLU A 655 17.53 -12.14 11.34
N ALA A 656 16.71 -13.11 11.78
CA ALA A 656 16.64 -13.53 13.18
C ALA A 656 17.89 -14.30 13.64
N ASP A 657 18.88 -14.48 12.77
CA ASP A 657 20.06 -15.27 13.03
C ASP A 657 21.17 -14.44 13.68
N LEU A 658 21.81 -15.02 14.66
CA LEU A 658 23.00 -14.53 15.32
C LEU A 658 24.20 -14.63 14.36
N LYS A 659 24.89 -13.55 14.04
CA LYS A 659 25.98 -13.50 13.06
C LYS A 659 27.16 -12.67 13.58
N GLU A 660 28.36 -13.01 13.09
CA GLU A 660 29.53 -12.14 13.26
C GLU A 660 29.41 -10.92 12.35
N ALA A 661 29.47 -9.73 12.90
CA ALA A 661 29.30 -8.48 12.17
C ALA A 661 30.29 -7.40 12.61
N ASP A 662 30.60 -6.49 11.69
CA ASP A 662 31.31 -5.25 11.99
C ASP A 662 30.31 -4.20 12.49
N ILE A 663 30.52 -3.79 13.75
CA ILE A 663 29.66 -2.80 14.42
C ILE A 663 29.77 -1.42 13.74
N HIS A 664 30.95 -1.07 13.20
CA HIS A 664 31.14 0.22 12.54
C HIS A 664 30.30 0.33 11.27
N GLU A 665 30.12 -0.76 10.52
CA GLU A 665 29.25 -0.80 9.33
C GLU A 665 27.80 -0.48 9.69
N GLY A 666 27.29 -1.02 10.80
CA GLY A 666 25.94 -0.76 11.30
C GLY A 666 25.74 0.71 11.71
N ILE A 667 26.70 1.26 12.46
CA ILE A 667 26.67 2.67 12.89
C ILE A 667 26.76 3.59 11.67
N ASP A 668 27.68 3.34 10.75
CA ASP A 668 27.90 4.17 9.57
C ASP A 668 26.70 4.13 8.61
N SER A 669 26.09 2.98 8.44
CA SER A 669 24.84 2.83 7.67
C SER A 669 23.70 3.64 8.28
N THR A 670 23.56 3.62 9.60
CA THR A 670 22.54 4.39 10.32
C THR A 670 22.80 5.89 10.22
N LEU A 671 24.05 6.34 10.35
CA LEU A 671 24.45 7.75 10.17
C LEU A 671 24.18 8.23 8.74
N LEU A 672 24.41 7.38 7.75
CA LEU A 672 24.16 7.74 6.36
C LEU A 672 22.65 7.91 6.09
N ILE A 673 21.80 7.06 6.67
CA ILE A 673 20.34 7.20 6.60
C ILE A 673 19.89 8.53 7.23
N LEU A 674 20.49 8.89 8.35
CA LEU A 674 20.18 10.13 9.08
C LEU A 674 20.90 11.37 8.48
N SER A 675 21.72 11.22 7.44
CA SER A 675 22.61 12.27 6.90
C SER A 675 21.91 13.58 6.53
N ASN A 676 20.68 13.52 6.09
CA ASN A 676 19.89 14.73 5.80
C ASN A 676 19.52 15.54 7.05
N ARG A 677 19.49 14.90 8.21
CA ARG A 677 19.22 15.56 9.49
C ARG A 677 20.44 16.31 10.06
N PHE A 678 21.64 16.01 9.57
CA PHE A 678 22.87 16.70 10.01
C PHE A 678 23.14 17.99 9.24
N LYS A 679 22.54 18.14 8.05
CA LYS A 679 22.76 19.32 7.21
C LYS A 679 22.17 20.59 7.82
N PRO A 680 22.75 21.76 7.55
CA PRO A 680 22.18 23.02 8.00
C PRO A 680 20.82 23.24 7.31
N LYS A 681 19.87 23.79 8.05
CA LYS A 681 18.56 24.23 7.57
C LYS A 681 18.46 25.76 7.80
N PRO A 682 17.50 26.45 7.16
CA PRO A 682 17.35 27.92 7.32
C PRO A 682 17.25 28.37 8.80
N ASP A 683 16.72 27.53 9.65
CA ASP A 683 16.42 27.74 11.07
C ASP A 683 17.40 27.01 12.02
N ARG A 684 18.41 26.29 11.49
CA ARG A 684 19.24 25.40 12.30
C ARG A 684 20.66 25.25 11.74
N ALA A 685 21.66 25.32 12.65
CA ALA A 685 23.06 25.02 12.34
C ALA A 685 23.28 23.51 12.02
N ALA A 686 24.33 23.21 11.27
CA ALA A 686 24.72 21.84 10.99
C ALA A 686 25.11 21.11 12.29
N ILE A 687 24.85 19.81 12.36
CA ILE A 687 25.33 18.93 13.42
C ILE A 687 26.66 18.33 12.98
N GLU A 688 27.71 18.54 13.75
CA GLU A 688 29.04 17.99 13.51
C GLU A 688 29.14 16.57 14.10
N ILE A 689 29.55 15.60 13.29
CA ILE A 689 29.74 14.22 13.74
C ILE A 689 31.23 13.96 13.95
N ILE A 690 31.58 13.61 15.18
CA ILE A 690 32.96 13.26 15.56
C ILE A 690 33.00 11.75 15.80
N LYS A 691 33.71 11.03 14.93
CA LYS A 691 33.92 9.58 15.03
C LYS A 691 35.33 9.29 15.57
N SER A 692 35.42 8.50 16.62
CA SER A 692 36.66 7.99 17.21
C SER A 692 36.55 6.48 17.34
N TYR A 693 36.69 5.80 16.23
CA TYR A 693 36.56 4.35 16.16
C TYR A 693 37.82 3.65 16.61
N GLY A 694 37.70 2.81 17.64
CA GLY A 694 38.74 1.88 18.05
C GLY A 694 38.86 0.68 17.11
N ASN A 695 39.93 -0.10 17.22
CA ASN A 695 40.08 -1.33 16.44
C ASN A 695 39.22 -2.44 17.07
N LEU A 696 37.97 -2.58 16.60
CA LEU A 696 37.04 -3.59 17.09
C LEU A 696 37.18 -4.90 16.30
N PRO A 697 37.13 -6.05 16.97
CA PRO A 697 36.91 -7.33 16.31
C PRO A 697 35.43 -7.44 15.86
N VAL A 698 35.13 -8.38 14.99
CA VAL A 698 33.76 -8.77 14.66
C VAL A 698 33.01 -9.23 15.92
N VAL A 699 31.75 -8.83 16.04
CA VAL A 699 30.92 -9.11 17.21
C VAL A 699 29.77 -10.04 16.79
N GLU A 700 29.54 -11.09 17.56
CA GLU A 700 28.40 -11.97 17.37
C GLU A 700 27.12 -11.31 17.88
N CYS A 701 26.22 -10.94 16.96
CA CYS A 701 25.06 -10.13 17.31
C CYS A 701 23.89 -10.34 16.33
N TYR A 702 22.72 -9.88 16.75
CA TYR A 702 21.55 -9.72 15.87
C TYR A 702 21.65 -8.37 15.17
N VAL A 703 22.26 -8.36 13.99
CA VAL A 703 22.65 -7.14 13.25
C VAL A 703 21.48 -6.17 13.08
N GLY A 704 20.33 -6.68 12.65
CA GLY A 704 19.13 -5.85 12.45
C GLY A 704 18.62 -5.20 13.72
N GLN A 705 18.65 -5.93 14.84
CA GLN A 705 18.24 -5.40 16.13
C GLN A 705 19.22 -4.35 16.67
N LEU A 706 20.52 -4.56 16.49
CA LEU A 706 21.53 -3.55 16.82
C LEU A 706 21.37 -2.28 15.98
N ASN A 707 21.13 -2.40 14.71
CA ASN A 707 20.86 -1.26 13.84
C ASN A 707 19.62 -0.48 14.31
N GLN A 708 18.60 -1.16 14.83
CA GLN A 708 17.44 -0.53 15.47
C GLN A 708 17.82 0.25 16.71
N VAL A 709 18.72 -0.29 17.56
CA VAL A 709 19.25 0.43 18.74
C VAL A 709 19.98 1.70 18.30
N PHE A 710 20.88 1.58 17.30
CA PHE A 710 21.62 2.75 16.78
C PHE A 710 20.67 3.80 16.21
N MET A 711 19.66 3.38 15.45
CA MET A 711 18.66 4.30 14.90
C MET A 711 17.92 5.06 16.01
N ASN A 712 17.48 4.34 17.04
CA ASN A 712 16.74 4.94 18.15
C ASN A 712 17.61 5.94 18.93
N ILE A 713 18.84 5.54 19.28
CA ILE A 713 19.73 6.39 20.09
C ILE A 713 20.21 7.60 19.26
N LEU A 714 20.65 7.40 18.02
CA LEU A 714 21.12 8.48 17.16
C LEU A 714 20.00 9.45 16.81
N SER A 715 18.78 8.95 16.54
CA SER A 715 17.64 9.81 16.30
C SER A 715 17.29 10.65 17.52
N ASN A 716 17.32 10.05 18.72
CA ASN A 716 17.07 10.79 19.97
C ASN A 716 18.14 11.83 20.25
N ALA A 717 19.40 11.53 19.99
CA ALA A 717 20.50 12.47 20.12
C ALA A 717 20.32 13.68 19.18
N ILE A 718 19.93 13.43 17.93
CA ILE A 718 19.64 14.50 16.97
C ILE A 718 18.45 15.35 17.45
N ASP A 719 17.37 14.71 17.89
CA ASP A 719 16.19 15.43 18.41
C ASP A 719 16.54 16.31 19.61
N ALA A 720 17.41 15.83 20.53
CA ALA A 720 17.88 16.58 21.68
C ALA A 720 18.75 17.78 21.30
N ILE A 721 19.59 17.64 20.26
CA ILE A 721 20.39 18.74 19.71
C ILE A 721 19.48 19.74 19.01
N GLU A 722 18.52 19.26 18.20
CA GLU A 722 17.54 20.13 17.52
C GLU A 722 16.75 20.96 18.53
N GLU A 723 16.26 20.34 19.59
CA GLU A 723 15.53 21.02 20.67
C GLU A 723 16.39 22.02 21.45
N SER A 724 17.68 21.72 21.67
CA SER A 724 18.64 22.63 22.28
C SER A 724 18.83 23.90 21.44
N GLN A 725 18.99 23.73 20.12
CA GLN A 725 19.18 24.84 19.20
C GLN A 725 17.92 25.71 19.01
N GLU A 726 16.73 25.12 19.16
CA GLU A 726 15.46 25.84 19.12
C GLU A 726 15.22 26.67 20.39
N LYS A 727 15.60 26.16 21.57
CA LYS A 727 15.39 26.83 22.86
C LYS A 727 16.36 28.00 23.16
N GLU A 728 17.59 27.92 22.66
CA GLU A 728 18.62 28.95 22.84
C GLU A 728 19.22 29.45 21.53
N PRO A 729 18.49 30.18 20.68
CA PRO A 729 18.98 30.64 19.38
C PRO A 729 20.15 31.63 19.44
N THR A 730 20.41 32.20 20.62
CA THR A 730 21.49 33.15 20.87
C THR A 730 22.85 32.51 21.17
N LYS A 731 22.88 31.25 21.64
CA LYS A 731 24.11 30.47 21.76
C LYS A 731 24.36 29.77 20.43
N LYS A 732 25.23 30.33 19.61
CA LYS A 732 25.74 29.72 18.36
C LYS A 732 26.66 28.51 18.62
N GLU A 733 26.37 27.65 19.55
CA GLU A 733 27.12 26.42 19.73
C GLU A 733 26.68 25.41 18.66
N LYS A 734 27.68 24.88 17.91
CA LYS A 734 27.42 23.81 16.93
C LYS A 734 26.87 22.58 17.65
N GLY A 735 25.84 21.97 17.10
CA GLY A 735 25.43 20.65 17.51
C GLY A 735 26.57 19.65 17.31
N ILE A 736 26.92 18.87 18.29
CA ILE A 736 28.01 17.87 18.23
C ILE A 736 27.43 16.53 18.62
N LEU A 737 27.61 15.55 17.73
CA LEU A 737 27.35 14.14 17.99
C LEU A 737 28.67 13.39 17.97
N ARG A 738 29.09 12.84 19.09
CA ARG A 738 30.36 12.10 19.21
C ARG A 738 30.08 10.61 19.36
N ILE A 739 30.80 9.82 18.59
CA ILE A 739 30.71 8.36 18.65
C ILE A 739 32.12 7.81 18.89
N ILE A 740 32.27 7.10 19.99
CA ILE A 740 33.55 6.47 20.37
C ILE A 740 33.28 4.98 20.50
N THR A 741 34.17 4.17 19.97
CA THR A 741 34.07 2.72 20.12
C THR A 741 35.41 2.20 20.66
N GLU A 742 35.34 1.27 21.61
CA GLU A 742 36.53 0.65 22.19
C GLU A 742 36.24 -0.78 22.63
N VAL A 743 37.29 -1.53 22.86
CA VAL A 743 37.21 -2.87 23.45
C VAL A 743 37.55 -2.75 24.93
N SER A 744 36.73 -3.39 25.80
CA SER A 744 37.02 -3.42 27.23
C SER A 744 38.41 -3.99 27.54
N PRO A 745 39.03 -3.61 28.66
CA PRO A 745 40.39 -4.04 29.02
C PRO A 745 40.54 -5.58 29.07
N ASP A 746 39.49 -6.31 29.39
CA ASP A 746 39.45 -7.78 29.40
C ASP A 746 39.25 -8.41 28.01
N ARG A 747 39.10 -7.61 26.97
CA ARG A 747 38.85 -8.00 25.56
C ARG A 747 37.64 -8.92 25.38
N LYS A 748 36.62 -8.82 26.24
CA LYS A 748 35.41 -9.65 26.15
C LYS A 748 34.18 -8.88 25.67
N THR A 749 34.25 -7.55 25.76
CA THR A 749 33.09 -6.69 25.54
C THR A 749 33.47 -5.53 24.63
N VAL A 750 32.63 -5.17 23.69
CA VAL A 750 32.71 -3.94 22.93
C VAL A 750 31.89 -2.86 23.65
N ILE A 751 32.49 -1.68 23.75
CA ILE A 751 31.86 -0.50 24.37
C ILE A 751 31.67 0.55 23.27
N ILE A 752 30.47 1.05 23.15
CA ILE A 752 30.08 2.09 22.19
C ILE A 752 29.53 3.26 22.97
N HIS A 753 30.14 4.41 22.82
CA HIS A 753 29.70 5.67 23.39
C HIS A 753 29.03 6.52 22.31
N ILE A 754 27.81 6.97 22.54
CA ILE A 754 27.11 7.90 21.68
C ILE A 754 26.72 9.09 22.54
N ALA A 755 27.44 10.22 22.34
CA ALA A 755 27.27 11.41 23.12
C ALA A 755 26.81 12.59 22.25
N ASP A 756 25.83 13.32 22.74
CA ASP A 756 25.31 14.55 22.17
C ASP A 756 25.49 15.73 23.13
N ASN A 757 25.55 16.95 22.61
CA ASN A 757 25.50 18.19 23.36
C ASN A 757 24.11 18.84 23.31
N GLY A 758 23.06 18.04 23.34
CA GLY A 758 21.65 18.48 23.31
C GLY A 758 21.18 19.02 24.69
N ILE A 759 19.86 19.04 24.88
CA ILE A 759 19.24 19.57 26.09
C ILE A 759 19.57 18.78 27.38
N GLY A 760 20.05 17.54 27.25
CA GLY A 760 20.26 16.63 28.37
C GLY A 760 18.98 16.28 29.13
N MET A 761 19.16 15.59 30.29
CA MET A 761 18.04 15.08 31.08
C MET A 761 18.25 15.37 32.57
N THR A 762 17.15 15.60 33.32
CA THR A 762 17.16 15.66 34.78
C THR A 762 17.32 14.24 35.37
N GLU A 763 17.76 14.15 36.63
CA GLU A 763 17.89 12.87 37.32
C GLU A 763 16.57 12.09 37.43
N GLU A 764 15.42 12.80 37.44
CA GLU A 764 14.09 12.19 37.44
C GLU A 764 13.77 11.55 36.10
N VAL A 765 14.01 12.25 34.99
CA VAL A 765 13.83 11.74 33.63
C VAL A 765 14.76 10.56 33.39
N LYS A 766 16.03 10.67 33.76
CA LYS A 766 17.05 9.63 33.59
C LYS A 766 16.66 8.29 34.23
N LYS A 767 15.98 8.30 35.38
CA LYS A 767 15.47 7.08 36.02
C LYS A 767 14.31 6.41 35.25
N LEU A 768 13.61 7.17 34.45
CA LEU A 768 12.37 6.74 33.80
C LEU A 768 12.52 6.45 32.29
N ILE A 769 13.63 6.84 31.65
CA ILE A 769 13.79 6.78 30.20
C ILE A 769 13.70 5.38 29.58
N PHE A 770 14.00 4.33 30.35
CA PHE A 770 13.87 2.94 29.93
C PHE A 770 12.48 2.37 30.29
N GLY A 771 11.65 3.15 30.98
CA GLY A 771 10.28 2.77 31.32
C GLY A 771 9.38 2.73 30.08
N HIS A 772 8.41 1.81 30.11
CA HIS A 772 7.46 1.65 28.99
C HIS A 772 6.61 2.91 28.82
N PHE A 773 6.46 3.36 27.57
CA PHE A 773 5.66 4.53 27.17
C PHE A 773 6.10 5.87 27.75
N TYR A 774 7.26 5.92 28.39
CA TYR A 774 7.77 7.18 28.92
C TYR A 774 8.38 8.03 27.80
N THR A 775 7.88 9.23 27.64
CA THR A 775 8.40 10.20 26.68
C THR A 775 8.22 11.63 27.20
N THR A 776 9.24 12.45 26.99
CA THR A 776 9.18 13.90 27.24
C THR A 776 8.67 14.69 26.02
N LYS A 777 8.45 14.02 24.89
CA LYS A 777 7.99 14.64 23.63
C LYS A 777 6.47 14.81 23.64
N PRO A 778 5.93 15.86 22.96
CA PRO A 778 4.49 16.07 22.83
C PRO A 778 3.76 14.86 22.24
N ALA A 779 2.50 14.67 22.58
CA ALA A 779 1.66 13.60 22.10
C ALA A 779 1.67 13.54 20.55
N GLY A 780 2.00 12.37 20.00
CA GLY A 780 2.13 12.13 18.56
C GLY A 780 3.54 12.31 17.99
N LYS A 781 4.50 12.91 18.70
CA LYS A 781 5.91 13.04 18.28
C LYS A 781 6.87 12.05 18.95
N GLY A 782 6.45 11.42 20.04
CA GLY A 782 7.24 10.42 20.75
C GLY A 782 6.38 9.22 21.12
N THR A 783 6.86 8.00 20.81
CA THR A 783 6.16 6.75 21.16
C THR A 783 6.47 6.26 22.58
N GLY A 784 7.53 6.79 23.22
CA GLY A 784 8.02 6.33 24.52
C GLY A 784 8.48 4.86 24.55
N ILE A 785 8.67 4.22 23.38
CA ILE A 785 8.97 2.79 23.25
C ILE A 785 10.40 2.55 22.75
N GLY A 786 10.98 3.51 22.03
CA GLY A 786 12.27 3.32 21.36
C GLY A 786 13.42 2.96 22.30
N LEU A 787 13.56 3.67 23.44
CA LEU A 787 14.61 3.39 24.42
C LEU A 787 14.33 2.11 25.23
N THR A 788 13.08 1.79 25.48
CA THR A 788 12.68 0.52 26.10
C THR A 788 13.07 -0.67 25.21
N ILE A 789 12.71 -0.61 23.90
CA ILE A 789 13.12 -1.63 22.93
C ILE A 789 14.65 -1.71 22.84
N SER A 790 15.34 -0.58 22.86
CA SER A 790 16.80 -0.56 22.84
C SER A 790 17.39 -1.24 24.07
N TYR A 791 16.79 -1.05 25.23
CA TYR A 791 17.17 -1.72 26.48
C TYR A 791 16.94 -3.24 26.38
N ASP A 792 15.76 -3.68 25.95
CA ASP A 792 15.41 -5.10 25.78
C ASP A 792 16.36 -5.78 24.77
N ILE A 793 16.68 -5.09 23.67
CA ILE A 793 17.62 -5.62 22.67
C ILE A 793 19.02 -5.78 23.26
N ILE A 794 19.53 -4.80 23.97
CA ILE A 794 20.90 -4.85 24.49
C ILE A 794 20.99 -5.79 25.70
N VAL A 795 20.07 -5.69 26.65
CA VAL A 795 20.15 -6.43 27.92
C VAL A 795 19.61 -7.85 27.77
N ASP A 796 18.39 -8.00 27.25
CA ASP A 796 17.73 -9.31 27.22
C ASP A 796 18.21 -10.18 26.06
N LYS A 797 18.44 -9.58 24.86
CA LYS A 797 18.80 -10.32 23.66
C LYS A 797 20.31 -10.50 23.48
N HIS A 798 21.10 -9.47 23.81
CA HIS A 798 22.53 -9.49 23.63
C HIS A 798 23.31 -9.69 24.95
N HIS A 799 22.62 -9.81 26.09
CA HIS A 799 23.20 -9.98 27.41
C HIS A 799 24.25 -8.90 27.73
N GLY A 800 24.04 -7.73 27.21
CA GLY A 800 24.87 -6.55 27.35
C GLY A 800 24.38 -5.60 28.45
N CYS A 801 24.86 -4.36 28.40
CA CYS A 801 24.43 -3.30 29.30
C CYS A 801 24.22 -2.02 28.50
N LEU A 802 23.14 -1.29 28.80
CA LEU A 802 22.84 0.04 28.26
C LEU A 802 22.78 1.04 29.39
N ASP A 803 23.85 1.85 29.53
CA ASP A 803 23.98 2.89 30.52
C ASP A 803 23.75 4.28 29.90
N VAL A 804 23.44 5.27 30.75
CA VAL A 804 23.26 6.66 30.33
C VAL A 804 23.86 7.62 31.32
N ASN A 805 24.68 8.55 30.82
CA ASN A 805 25.17 9.73 31.54
C ASN A 805 24.51 10.96 30.90
N SER A 806 23.85 11.77 31.70
CA SER A 806 23.19 12.98 31.20
C SER A 806 23.10 14.02 32.27
N THR A 807 23.36 15.27 31.88
CA THR A 807 23.17 16.46 32.69
C THR A 807 22.34 17.45 31.92
N GLN A 808 21.32 18.00 32.54
CA GLN A 808 20.44 18.98 31.89
C GLN A 808 21.24 20.22 31.46
N GLY A 809 21.14 20.56 30.17
CA GLY A 809 21.87 21.65 29.53
C GLY A 809 23.29 21.35 29.05
N GLU A 810 23.84 20.17 29.35
CA GLU A 810 25.20 19.77 28.92
C GLU A 810 25.17 18.66 27.84
N GLY A 811 24.06 17.87 27.75
CA GLY A 811 23.89 16.80 26.78
C GLY A 811 23.69 15.42 27.40
N THR A 812 23.73 14.39 26.52
CA THR A 812 23.53 13.00 26.93
C THR A 812 24.59 12.11 26.29
N GLU A 813 25.09 11.15 27.06
CA GLU A 813 25.94 10.05 26.58
C GLU A 813 25.28 8.72 26.89
N PHE A 814 24.96 7.96 25.83
CA PHE A 814 24.59 6.56 25.97
C PHE A 814 25.81 5.66 25.82
N ILE A 815 25.93 4.69 26.72
CA ILE A 815 27.03 3.71 26.74
C ILE A 815 26.44 2.33 26.53
N ILE A 816 26.75 1.76 25.39
CA ILE A 816 26.29 0.42 25.00
C ILE A 816 27.46 -0.54 25.17
N LYS A 817 27.25 -1.59 25.95
CA LYS A 817 28.26 -2.66 26.18
C LYS A 817 27.70 -3.98 25.67
N ILE A 818 28.41 -4.61 24.74
CA ILE A 818 27.96 -5.88 24.12
C ILE A 818 29.10 -6.90 24.21
N PRO A 819 28.83 -8.13 24.70
CA PRO A 819 29.82 -9.22 24.65
C PRO A 819 30.21 -9.55 23.21
N LEU A 820 31.51 -9.83 22.99
CA LEU A 820 32.03 -10.20 21.68
C LEU A 820 31.40 -11.51 21.15
N ARG A 821 31.05 -12.41 22.05
CA ARG A 821 30.36 -13.67 21.75
C ARG A 821 29.15 -13.81 22.66
N GLN A 822 28.04 -14.25 22.08
CA GLN A 822 26.82 -14.52 22.82
C GLN A 822 26.90 -15.92 23.42
N THR A 823 26.96 -16.00 24.76
CA THR A 823 26.94 -17.30 25.45
C THR A 823 25.51 -17.82 25.42
N GLN A 824 25.25 -18.87 24.64
CA GLN A 824 23.98 -19.59 24.75
C GLN A 824 23.90 -20.21 26.16
N LEU A 825 23.11 -19.61 27.03
CA LEU A 825 22.64 -20.31 28.22
C LEU A 825 21.67 -21.41 27.75
N LYS A 826 22.10 -22.66 27.93
CA LYS A 826 21.29 -23.86 27.70
C LYS A 826 20.07 -23.91 28.61
#